data_c4ef139031ebf86b4378b737a10ee927
#
_entry.id   c4ef139031ebf86b4378b737a10ee927
#
_cell.length_a   1.000
_cell.length_b   1.000
_cell.length_c   1.000
_cell.angle_alpha   90.00
_cell.angle_beta   90.00
_cell.angle_gamma   90.00
#
_symmetry.space_group_name_H-M   'P 1'
#
loop_
_entity.id
_entity.type
_entity.pdbx_description
1 polymer ?
#
loop_
_entity_poly.entity_id
_entity_poly.type
_entity_poly.pdbx_seq_one_letter_code
_entity_poly.pdbx_strand_id
1 'polypeptide(L)'
;MKKIILIIVSCLFVLAAHSQDKMFVSERIFIALADQFVLKNDTVKIMGQLLSTDYNDFYPYSRYVYVELTDRNKQVVERKKIRCNDNGSFFTSILLPDKSPNGIYYVRGYSQFMRNRESQQFPMVPLYVGVVPQEQETKENIYAGFFPEGGHLVKGHVQTVGIYICNEHKMPTATNFVILNSRRDTICSGKTDTNGLASISFIPDGNRYLLSTETDDKATHNFLLPETMQIPTLRAAINRERLVCYALTDTDDKEPIDSLEIAIYHSSFGIKKLNLRKGACMADLSGCTPGLITLWLCNKAGSILAQRVLQIGGSNISTSANDTIGGSSVFVRYIPEKAGKISTAFEMLNFTDELLSPVPFPETYSDSSNIQTDQNINIWLLSASNKMIGADALRADSISYKYPIEQALCISGVVRNGKRPLQNANVQIYNVQNNDAVSVNTDATGHFNATVNDFVNGSKLYIQAYNSKGKTGTFTYQLDEEDYPPVTDISYNVPFAQELTDENLAKIIEPIDTVRRHKVSEVVVNRKRPKEKPYEWVRTRNVFNYYDREFLDKHPNIQTVKDAVLYTSRVIVSNQDRSITWKSNKLQGLMPQHLKVDKMLSDDDPLVYSQIAVVVNGLKIEHGIDGILGWPITDIESIELVSPLDPRSLWHNAGYGFFDIKMRTTVRTTPVVSNGVTIQPLGIATPTKPFIWRLPTKAGTYRMIVDVVSADRNIRHVVKTITVK
;
A
#
# COMPACT_ATOMS: atom_id res chain seq x y z
N MET A 1 -50.72 -5.25 -35.98
CA MET A 1 -50.13 -4.25 -35.09
C MET A 1 -49.29 -4.85 -33.96
N LYS A 2 -49.71 -5.87 -33.19
CA LYS A 2 -48.90 -6.45 -32.10
C LYS A 2 -47.55 -7.10 -32.54
N LYS A 3 -47.46 -7.69 -33.74
CA LYS A 3 -46.22 -8.28 -34.26
C LYS A 3 -45.19 -7.23 -34.74
N ILE A 4 -45.64 -6.06 -35.20
CA ILE A 4 -44.78 -4.98 -35.66
C ILE A 4 -44.17 -4.23 -34.43
N ILE A 5 -44.94 -4.10 -33.34
CA ILE A 5 -44.46 -3.51 -32.09
C ILE A 5 -43.39 -4.41 -31.44
N LEU A 6 -43.51 -5.73 -31.54
CA LEU A 6 -42.52 -6.65 -30.99
C LEU A 6 -41.18 -6.61 -31.74
N ILE A 7 -41.22 -6.40 -33.07
CA ILE A 7 -40.01 -6.25 -33.91
C ILE A 7 -39.33 -4.91 -33.66
N ILE A 8 -40.07 -3.82 -33.45
CA ILE A 8 -39.51 -2.49 -33.11
C ILE A 8 -38.89 -2.51 -31.73
N VAL A 9 -39.50 -3.17 -30.74
CA VAL A 9 -38.90 -3.32 -29.39
C VAL A 9 -37.68 -4.22 -29.43
N SER A 10 -37.66 -5.29 -30.23
CA SER A 10 -36.50 -6.13 -30.46
C SER A 10 -35.35 -5.40 -31.17
N CYS A 11 -35.65 -4.54 -32.15
CA CYS A 11 -34.64 -3.72 -32.84
C CYS A 11 -34.12 -2.59 -31.95
N LEU A 12 -34.91 -2.07 -31.01
CA LEU A 12 -34.45 -1.09 -30.04
C LEU A 12 -33.53 -1.70 -28.98
N PHE A 13 -33.68 -2.99 -28.66
CA PHE A 13 -32.76 -3.72 -27.77
C PHE A 13 -31.44 -4.13 -28.45
N VAL A 14 -31.40 -4.24 -29.76
CA VAL A 14 -30.18 -4.59 -30.53
C VAL A 14 -29.32 -3.33 -30.81
N LEU A 15 -29.86 -2.13 -30.73
CA LEU A 15 -29.13 -0.88 -30.92
C LEU A 15 -28.50 -0.33 -29.61
N ALA A 16 -28.69 -0.98 -28.48
CA ALA A 16 -28.07 -0.66 -27.20
C ALA A 16 -26.89 -1.59 -26.81
N ALA A 17 -26.31 -2.30 -27.79
CA ALA A 17 -24.98 -2.85 -27.62
C ALA A 17 -23.97 -1.68 -27.75
N HIS A 18 -24.01 -0.75 -26.80
CA HIS A 18 -22.88 0.11 -26.53
C HIS A 18 -21.74 -0.83 -26.15
N SER A 19 -20.68 -0.82 -26.95
CA SER A 19 -19.38 -1.32 -26.52
C SER A 19 -19.18 -0.78 -25.11
N GLN A 20 -19.26 -1.64 -24.09
CA GLN A 20 -18.88 -1.25 -22.75
C GLN A 20 -17.42 -0.83 -22.86
N ASP A 21 -17.16 0.49 -22.68
CA ASP A 21 -15.80 1.00 -22.63
C ASP A 21 -15.04 0.20 -21.57
N LYS A 22 -13.89 -0.37 -21.96
CA LYS A 22 -13.07 -1.21 -21.07
C LYS A 22 -12.51 -0.34 -19.97
N MET A 23 -13.17 -0.32 -18.82
CA MET A 23 -12.68 0.42 -17.66
C MET A 23 -11.58 -0.40 -16.99
N PHE A 24 -10.35 0.08 -17.00
CA PHE A 24 -9.27 -0.42 -16.17
C PHE A 24 -9.25 0.34 -14.87
N VAL A 25 -9.45 -0.37 -13.76
CA VAL A 25 -9.38 0.20 -12.42
C VAL A 25 -8.18 -0.36 -11.68
N SER A 26 -7.53 0.45 -10.89
CA SER A 26 -6.40 0.10 -10.04
C SER A 26 -6.36 1.03 -8.84
N GLU A 27 -5.26 1.02 -8.11
CA GLU A 27 -5.01 1.92 -6.99
C GLU A 27 -3.68 2.64 -7.20
N ARG A 28 -3.52 3.82 -6.59
CA ARG A 28 -2.31 4.62 -6.56
C ARG A 28 -1.85 4.76 -5.13
N ILE A 29 -0.55 4.79 -4.91
CA ILE A 29 0.01 4.90 -3.58
C ILE A 29 1.07 6.00 -3.48
N PHE A 30 0.98 6.77 -2.40
CA PHE A 30 2.02 7.68 -1.95
C PHE A 30 2.67 7.14 -0.69
N ILE A 31 4.00 7.20 -0.63
CA ILE A 31 4.79 6.82 0.55
C ILE A 31 5.79 7.93 0.85
N ALA A 32 5.89 8.28 2.12
CA ALA A 32 6.85 9.22 2.62
C ALA A 32 7.54 8.71 3.89
N LEU A 33 8.81 9.01 4.02
CA LEU A 33 9.58 8.79 5.24
C LEU A 33 9.59 10.07 6.05
N ALA A 34 9.45 9.94 7.36
CA ALA A 34 9.64 11.06 8.26
C ALA A 34 11.09 11.55 8.25
N ASP A 35 12.03 10.60 8.22
CA ASP A 35 13.46 10.82 8.08
C ASP A 35 14.02 9.89 7.01
N GLN A 36 14.81 10.44 6.10
CA GLN A 36 15.52 9.65 5.10
C GLN A 36 16.92 9.20 5.58
N PHE A 37 17.44 9.79 6.66
CA PHE A 37 18.76 9.51 7.21
C PHE A 37 18.61 8.99 8.63
N VAL A 38 19.00 7.75 8.83
CA VAL A 38 18.84 7.05 10.11
C VAL A 38 20.09 6.27 10.48
N LEU A 39 20.22 5.93 11.74
CA LEU A 39 21.23 5.04 12.26
C LEU A 39 20.67 3.63 12.46
N LYS A 40 21.55 2.68 12.66
CA LYS A 40 21.16 1.33 13.13
C LYS A 40 20.41 1.47 14.46
N ASN A 41 19.46 0.57 14.68
CA ASN A 41 18.55 0.60 15.83
C ASN A 41 17.56 1.77 15.87
N ASP A 42 17.56 2.65 14.86
CA ASP A 42 16.54 3.66 14.73
C ASP A 42 15.23 3.05 14.19
N THR A 43 14.16 3.75 14.50
CA THR A 43 12.84 3.41 14.02
C THR A 43 12.50 4.27 12.79
N VAL A 44 12.45 3.64 11.63
CA VAL A 44 12.01 4.29 10.38
C VAL A 44 10.50 4.48 10.44
N LYS A 45 10.05 5.73 10.39
CA LYS A 45 8.63 6.09 10.42
C LYS A 45 8.15 6.40 9.00
N ILE A 46 7.06 5.76 8.62
CA ILE A 46 6.55 5.70 7.25
C ILE A 46 5.09 6.12 7.28
N MET A 47 4.73 7.02 6.40
CA MET A 47 3.36 7.48 6.21
C MET A 47 2.99 7.45 4.75
N GLY A 48 1.70 7.39 4.44
CA GLY A 48 1.28 7.36 3.05
C GLY A 48 -0.22 7.43 2.86
N GLN A 49 -0.60 7.35 1.59
CA GLN A 49 -1.97 7.43 1.12
C GLN A 49 -2.19 6.44 -0.01
N LEU A 50 -3.23 5.61 0.09
CA LEU A 50 -3.74 4.76 -0.98
C LEU A 50 -4.99 5.42 -1.56
N LEU A 51 -5.11 5.48 -2.88
CA LEU A 51 -6.26 6.04 -3.58
C LEU A 51 -6.68 5.09 -4.71
N SER A 52 -7.96 5.11 -5.06
CA SER A 52 -8.47 4.48 -6.27
C SER A 52 -8.01 5.26 -7.52
N THR A 53 -7.86 4.59 -8.66
CA THR A 53 -7.69 5.25 -9.95
C THR A 53 -9.03 5.67 -10.57
N ASP A 54 -10.15 5.14 -10.08
CA ASP A 54 -11.48 5.56 -10.50
C ASP A 54 -11.73 6.99 -10.01
N TYR A 55 -12.00 7.88 -10.94
CA TYR A 55 -12.17 9.28 -10.64
C TYR A 55 -13.47 9.58 -9.87
N ASN A 56 -14.45 8.72 -9.96
CA ASN A 56 -15.72 8.87 -9.29
C ASN A 56 -15.68 8.40 -7.83
N ASP A 57 -14.63 7.66 -7.44
CA ASP A 57 -14.46 7.13 -6.10
C ASP A 57 -13.09 7.52 -5.52
N PHE A 58 -13.09 8.44 -4.55
CA PHE A 58 -11.87 8.87 -3.87
C PHE A 58 -11.27 7.77 -3.00
N TYR A 59 -12.14 6.93 -2.41
CA TYR A 59 -11.71 5.92 -1.45
C TYR A 59 -10.98 4.76 -2.15
N PRO A 60 -9.96 4.18 -1.51
CA PRO A 60 -9.30 3.00 -2.06
C PRO A 60 -10.25 1.80 -2.04
N TYR A 61 -10.06 0.90 -2.99
CA TYR A 61 -10.79 -0.37 -2.99
C TYR A 61 -10.28 -1.31 -1.90
N SER A 62 -8.94 -1.35 -1.71
CA SER A 62 -8.29 -2.22 -0.72
C SER A 62 -8.24 -1.55 0.64
N ARG A 63 -8.40 -2.34 1.69
CA ARG A 63 -8.23 -1.90 3.09
C ARG A 63 -6.81 -2.08 3.61
N TYR A 64 -5.95 -2.78 2.86
CA TYR A 64 -4.61 -3.12 3.32
C TYR A 64 -3.54 -2.66 2.35
N VAL A 65 -2.45 -2.17 2.92
CA VAL A 65 -1.23 -1.79 2.23
C VAL A 65 -0.09 -2.65 2.76
N TYR A 66 0.75 -3.10 1.87
CA TYR A 66 2.02 -3.75 2.19
C TYR A 66 3.14 -2.73 2.09
N VAL A 67 3.90 -2.59 3.17
CA VAL A 67 5.10 -1.74 3.23
C VAL A 67 6.29 -2.65 3.47
N GLU A 68 7.28 -2.56 2.61
CA GLU A 68 8.49 -3.36 2.66
C GLU A 68 9.73 -2.49 2.73
N LEU A 69 10.64 -2.87 3.59
CA LEU A 69 12.02 -2.38 3.62
C LEU A 69 12.89 -3.38 2.87
N THR A 70 13.61 -2.92 1.85
CA THR A 70 14.52 -3.74 1.04
C THR A 70 15.93 -3.20 1.12
N ASP A 71 16.93 -4.07 1.07
CA ASP A 71 18.32 -3.70 0.95
C ASP A 71 18.72 -3.42 -0.52
N ARG A 72 19.96 -3.00 -0.72
CA ARG A 72 20.53 -2.75 -2.08
C ARG A 72 20.57 -4.00 -2.98
N ASN A 73 20.50 -5.20 -2.38
CA ASN A 73 20.50 -6.47 -3.12
C ASN A 73 19.08 -6.94 -3.43
N LYS A 74 18.07 -6.08 -3.21
CA LYS A 74 16.64 -6.38 -3.42
C LYS A 74 16.10 -7.47 -2.47
N GLN A 75 16.80 -7.72 -1.35
CA GLN A 75 16.27 -8.62 -0.33
C GLN A 75 15.32 -7.83 0.58
N VAL A 76 14.15 -8.41 0.81
CA VAL A 76 13.18 -7.83 1.76
C VAL A 76 13.69 -8.08 3.17
N VAL A 77 14.04 -7.01 3.88
CA VAL A 77 14.51 -7.03 5.27
C VAL A 77 13.34 -7.15 6.24
N GLU A 78 12.28 -6.41 5.96
CA GLU A 78 11.06 -6.37 6.79
C GLU A 78 9.85 -6.11 5.89
N ARG A 79 8.72 -6.74 6.20
CA ARG A 79 7.43 -6.51 5.54
C ARG A 79 6.35 -6.31 6.58
N LYS A 80 5.51 -5.32 6.34
CA LYS A 80 4.35 -5.07 7.19
C LYS A 80 3.09 -4.93 6.35
N LYS A 81 2.04 -5.62 6.78
CA LYS A 81 0.68 -5.45 6.27
C LYS A 81 -0.04 -4.47 7.18
N ILE A 82 -0.57 -3.40 6.64
CA ILE A 82 -1.12 -2.28 7.39
C ILE A 82 -2.55 -2.06 6.95
N ARG A 83 -3.47 -1.93 7.89
CA ARG A 83 -4.81 -1.48 7.60
C ARG A 83 -4.82 0.04 7.42
N CYS A 84 -5.31 0.50 6.27
CA CYS A 84 -5.53 1.91 6.02
C CYS A 84 -6.74 2.44 6.82
N ASN A 85 -6.74 3.74 7.08
CA ASN A 85 -7.96 4.45 7.47
C ASN A 85 -8.97 4.42 6.31
N ASP A 86 -10.22 4.78 6.59
CA ASP A 86 -11.29 4.75 5.58
C ASP A 86 -10.97 5.65 4.37
N ASN A 87 -10.24 6.75 4.57
CA ASN A 87 -9.77 7.62 3.49
C ASN A 87 -8.50 7.12 2.78
N GLY A 88 -7.98 5.96 3.11
CA GLY A 88 -6.79 5.36 2.52
C GLY A 88 -5.46 5.83 3.13
N SER A 89 -5.45 6.76 4.09
CA SER A 89 -4.22 7.16 4.78
C SER A 89 -3.72 6.05 5.70
N PHE A 90 -2.39 5.93 5.82
CA PHE A 90 -1.78 4.94 6.70
C PHE A 90 -0.49 5.48 7.33
N PHE A 91 -0.13 4.88 8.44
CA PHE A 91 1.12 5.12 9.14
C PHE A 91 1.70 3.80 9.65
N THR A 92 3.01 3.66 9.61
CA THR A 92 3.72 2.54 10.22
C THR A 92 5.13 2.91 10.63
N SER A 93 5.81 2.00 11.31
CA SER A 93 7.22 2.14 11.64
C SER A 93 7.93 0.80 11.53
N ILE A 94 9.19 0.83 11.09
CA ILE A 94 10.06 -0.33 11.00
C ILE A 94 11.28 -0.08 11.86
N LEU A 95 11.57 -0.99 12.80
CA LEU A 95 12.80 -0.95 13.57
C LEU A 95 13.93 -1.56 12.73
N LEU A 96 15.00 -0.80 12.51
CA LEU A 96 16.17 -1.31 11.82
C LEU A 96 16.94 -2.30 12.72
N PRO A 97 17.18 -3.52 12.29
CA PRO A 97 17.96 -4.47 13.07
C PRO A 97 19.39 -3.95 13.32
N ASP A 98 19.95 -4.24 14.48
CA ASP A 98 21.32 -3.86 14.86
C ASP A 98 22.40 -4.38 13.89
N LYS A 99 22.13 -5.52 13.28
CA LYS A 99 23.01 -6.18 12.29
C LYS A 99 22.88 -5.64 10.87
N SER A 100 21.98 -4.67 10.63
CA SER A 100 21.80 -4.10 9.29
C SER A 100 23.11 -3.42 8.83
N PRO A 101 23.65 -3.73 7.66
CA PRO A 101 24.79 -3.02 7.10
C PRO A 101 24.50 -1.53 6.88
N ASN A 102 25.50 -0.67 7.01
CA ASN A 102 25.36 0.69 6.52
C ASN A 102 25.18 0.70 5.01
N GLY A 103 24.34 1.60 4.49
CA GLY A 103 24.09 1.69 3.07
C GLY A 103 22.73 2.27 2.72
N ILE A 104 22.38 2.14 1.45
CA ILE A 104 21.09 2.59 0.93
C ILE A 104 20.10 1.44 1.00
N TYR A 105 18.96 1.69 1.60
CA TYR A 105 17.78 0.86 1.64
C TYR A 105 16.66 1.54 0.88
N TYR A 106 15.59 0.80 0.61
CA TYR A 106 14.42 1.34 -0.06
C TYR A 106 13.16 0.92 0.67
N VAL A 107 12.24 1.85 0.84
CA VAL A 107 10.89 1.55 1.33
C VAL A 107 9.94 1.59 0.16
N ARG A 108 9.31 0.46 -0.14
CA ARG A 108 8.27 0.37 -1.16
C ARG A 108 6.90 0.05 -0.56
N GLY A 109 5.83 0.42 -1.28
CA GLY A 109 4.49 0.09 -0.86
C GLY A 109 3.58 -0.24 -2.01
N TYR A 110 2.60 -1.10 -1.74
CA TYR A 110 1.59 -1.55 -2.70
C TYR A 110 0.38 -2.15 -1.99
N SER A 111 -0.75 -2.25 -2.68
CA SER A 111 -1.85 -3.17 -2.34
C SER A 111 -1.78 -4.43 -3.20
N GLN A 112 -2.44 -5.52 -2.80
CA GLN A 112 -2.52 -6.71 -3.66
C GLN A 112 -3.22 -6.41 -4.98
N PHE A 113 -4.23 -5.54 -4.96
CA PHE A 113 -4.94 -5.16 -6.18
C PHE A 113 -4.06 -4.42 -7.20
N MET A 114 -3.09 -3.63 -6.73
CA MET A 114 -2.10 -2.95 -7.59
C MET A 114 -1.22 -3.93 -8.39
N ARG A 115 -1.12 -5.19 -7.98
CA ARG A 115 -0.35 -6.23 -8.70
C ARG A 115 -0.96 -6.64 -10.04
N ASN A 116 -2.18 -6.21 -10.33
CA ASN A 116 -2.83 -6.42 -11.64
C ASN A 116 -2.31 -5.47 -12.73
N ARG A 117 -1.38 -4.59 -12.42
CA ARG A 117 -0.71 -3.71 -13.39
C ARG A 117 0.21 -4.50 -14.30
N GLU A 118 0.46 -4.01 -15.51
CA GLU A 118 1.43 -4.58 -16.45
C GLU A 118 2.81 -4.73 -15.82
N SER A 119 3.27 -3.68 -15.14
CA SER A 119 4.52 -3.71 -14.39
C SER A 119 4.27 -3.67 -12.89
N GLN A 120 4.88 -4.60 -12.17
CA GLN A 120 4.85 -4.64 -10.71
C GLN A 120 5.94 -3.76 -10.08
N GLN A 121 6.31 -2.69 -10.75
CA GLN A 121 7.19 -1.66 -10.21
C GLN A 121 6.36 -0.66 -9.39
N PHE A 122 6.43 -0.80 -8.07
CA PHE A 122 5.73 0.07 -7.14
C PHE A 122 6.62 1.24 -6.70
N PRO A 123 6.05 2.36 -6.21
CA PRO A 123 6.83 3.48 -5.69
C PRO A 123 7.78 3.04 -4.59
N MET A 124 9.00 3.54 -4.65
CA MET A 124 10.06 3.27 -3.69
C MET A 124 10.72 4.57 -3.25
N VAL A 125 10.99 4.68 -1.96
CA VAL A 125 11.65 5.85 -1.37
C VAL A 125 13.00 5.41 -0.79
N PRO A 126 14.13 6.07 -1.14
CA PRO A 126 15.42 5.74 -0.59
C PRO A 126 15.51 6.11 0.89
N LEU A 127 16.16 5.25 1.65
CA LEU A 127 16.50 5.42 3.06
C LEU A 127 18.00 5.21 3.24
N TYR A 128 18.68 6.17 3.82
CA TYR A 128 20.12 6.17 4.03
C TYR A 128 20.42 5.75 5.47
N VAL A 129 21.03 4.56 5.64
CA VAL A 129 21.37 3.99 6.95
C VAL A 129 22.85 4.13 7.20
N GLY A 130 23.25 5.04 8.10
CA GLY A 130 24.66 5.29 8.40
C GLY A 130 25.48 5.85 7.23
N VAL A 131 24.84 6.40 6.21
CA VAL A 131 25.46 6.99 5.02
C VAL A 131 24.73 8.28 4.63
N VAL A 132 25.39 9.17 3.91
CA VAL A 132 24.76 10.36 3.30
C VAL A 132 25.14 10.43 1.82
N PRO A 133 24.28 10.98 0.96
CA PRO A 133 24.65 11.31 -0.40
C PRO A 133 25.78 12.36 -0.37
N GLN A 134 26.84 12.14 -1.13
CA GLN A 134 27.86 13.16 -1.34
C GLN A 134 27.76 13.71 -2.76
N GLU A 135 27.83 15.03 -2.87
CA GLU A 135 28.18 15.71 -4.11
C GLU A 135 29.72 15.54 -4.28
N GLN A 136 30.14 14.77 -5.25
CA GLN A 136 31.55 14.72 -5.61
C GLN A 136 31.82 15.81 -6.63
N GLU A 137 32.72 16.74 -6.32
CA GLU A 137 33.32 17.63 -7.31
C GLU A 137 34.32 16.83 -8.15
N THR A 138 33.91 16.45 -9.36
CA THR A 138 34.79 15.78 -10.33
C THR A 138 34.70 16.47 -11.68
N LYS A 139 35.70 16.25 -12.54
CA LYS A 139 35.71 16.71 -13.93
C LYS A 139 34.43 16.24 -14.64
N GLU A 140 33.70 17.18 -15.20
CA GLU A 140 32.34 16.96 -15.69
C GLU A 140 32.31 16.14 -17.00
N ASN A 141 32.27 14.83 -16.86
CA ASN A 141 31.73 14.02 -17.96
C ASN A 141 30.21 14.22 -18.00
N ILE A 142 29.69 14.64 -19.13
CA ILE A 142 28.25 14.78 -19.34
C ILE A 142 27.70 13.65 -20.20
N TYR A 143 26.41 13.38 -20.02
CA TYR A 143 25.66 12.35 -20.74
C TYR A 143 24.38 12.97 -21.28
N ALA A 144 23.96 12.55 -22.50
CA ALA A 144 22.73 12.99 -23.12
C ALA A 144 21.81 11.79 -23.39
N GLY A 145 20.53 11.94 -23.01
CA GLY A 145 19.43 11.04 -23.35
C GLY A 145 18.50 11.68 -24.35
N PHE A 146 17.97 10.89 -25.29
CA PHE A 146 17.08 11.35 -26.35
C PHE A 146 15.77 10.55 -26.32
N PHE A 147 14.65 11.25 -26.35
CA PHE A 147 13.31 10.70 -26.25
C PHE A 147 12.43 11.20 -27.39
N PRO A 148 12.49 10.54 -28.56
CA PRO A 148 11.62 10.88 -29.68
C PRO A 148 10.15 10.68 -29.30
N GLU A 149 9.27 11.59 -29.72
CA GLU A 149 7.83 11.44 -29.55
C GLU A 149 7.35 10.17 -30.23
N GLY A 150 6.62 9.30 -29.49
CA GLY A 150 6.22 7.98 -29.95
C GLY A 150 7.29 6.90 -29.77
N GLY A 151 8.50 7.24 -29.28
CA GLY A 151 9.57 6.30 -28.91
C GLY A 151 10.68 6.15 -29.97
N HIS A 152 10.48 6.53 -31.24
CA HIS A 152 11.48 6.46 -32.31
C HIS A 152 11.23 7.48 -33.42
N LEU A 153 12.27 7.77 -34.21
CA LEU A 153 12.22 8.69 -35.33
C LEU A 153 11.81 7.98 -36.62
N VAL A 154 11.00 8.65 -37.45
CA VAL A 154 10.70 8.27 -38.85
C VAL A 154 11.09 9.41 -39.83
N LYS A 155 11.46 9.05 -41.05
CA LYS A 155 11.88 10.00 -42.08
C LYS A 155 10.70 10.83 -42.61
N GLY A 156 10.95 12.10 -42.87
CA GLY A 156 10.09 12.96 -43.67
C GLY A 156 8.99 13.68 -42.92
N HIS A 157 8.86 13.53 -41.62
CA HIS A 157 7.82 14.17 -40.79
C HIS A 157 8.41 15.02 -39.67
N VAL A 158 7.74 16.13 -39.34
CA VAL A 158 8.11 16.92 -38.15
C VAL A 158 7.89 16.09 -36.91
N GLN A 159 8.95 15.84 -36.12
CA GLN A 159 8.90 15.13 -34.86
C GLN A 159 9.57 15.95 -33.77
N THR A 160 9.06 15.74 -32.54
CA THR A 160 9.63 16.33 -31.33
C THR A 160 10.53 15.28 -30.64
N VAL A 161 11.68 15.73 -30.17
CA VAL A 161 12.62 14.92 -29.39
C VAL A 161 12.85 15.60 -28.05
N GLY A 162 12.53 14.92 -26.96
CA GLY A 162 12.96 15.30 -25.63
C GLY A 162 14.46 15.04 -25.46
N ILE A 163 15.13 15.94 -24.78
CA ILE A 163 16.56 15.89 -24.50
C ILE A 163 16.75 15.97 -23.00
N TYR A 164 17.58 15.08 -22.43
CA TYR A 164 18.00 15.13 -21.05
C TYR A 164 19.52 15.12 -21.00
N ILE A 165 20.12 16.12 -20.33
CA ILE A 165 21.57 16.19 -20.14
C ILE A 165 21.87 16.18 -18.64
N CYS A 166 22.80 15.30 -18.25
CA CYS A 166 23.25 15.15 -16.88
C CYS A 166 24.77 14.92 -16.82
N ASN A 167 25.38 15.13 -15.65
CA ASN A 167 26.77 14.79 -15.41
C ASN A 167 26.96 13.29 -15.10
N GLU A 168 28.19 12.86 -14.83
CA GLU A 168 28.55 11.46 -14.51
C GLU A 168 27.86 10.93 -13.24
N HIS A 169 27.48 11.83 -12.34
CA HIS A 169 26.69 11.49 -11.15
C HIS A 169 25.20 11.52 -11.41
N LYS A 170 24.80 11.66 -12.72
CA LYS A 170 23.42 11.74 -13.16
C LYS A 170 22.65 12.94 -12.60
N MET A 171 23.36 13.96 -12.15
CA MET A 171 22.77 15.24 -11.77
C MET A 171 22.43 16.04 -13.03
N PRO A 172 21.23 16.64 -13.11
CA PRO A 172 20.82 17.43 -14.27
C PRO A 172 21.75 18.62 -14.51
N THR A 173 22.02 18.90 -15.77
CA THR A 173 22.95 19.96 -16.19
C THR A 173 22.27 20.94 -17.14
N ALA A 174 22.27 22.22 -16.79
CA ALA A 174 21.78 23.29 -17.65
C ALA A 174 22.89 23.74 -18.62
N THR A 175 22.76 23.43 -19.90
CA THR A 175 23.79 23.74 -20.91
C THR A 175 23.16 24.13 -22.25
N ASN A 176 23.90 24.91 -23.04
CA ASN A 176 23.52 25.21 -24.42
C ASN A 176 23.96 24.08 -25.35
N PHE A 177 23.17 23.79 -26.36
CA PHE A 177 23.50 22.77 -27.36
C PHE A 177 23.08 23.18 -28.78
N VAL A 178 23.71 22.54 -29.75
CA VAL A 178 23.33 22.63 -31.16
C VAL A 178 23.12 21.22 -31.71
N ILE A 179 22.15 21.09 -32.62
CA ILE A 179 21.96 19.89 -33.42
C ILE A 179 22.55 20.08 -34.79
N LEU A 180 23.45 19.20 -35.17
CA LEU A 180 24.16 19.20 -36.42
C LEU A 180 23.74 18.02 -37.29
N ASN A 181 23.67 18.24 -38.62
CA ASN A 181 23.53 17.14 -39.58
C ASN A 181 24.90 16.48 -39.89
N SER A 182 24.90 15.49 -40.79
CA SER A 182 26.12 14.82 -41.26
C SER A 182 27.13 15.74 -41.96
N ARG A 183 26.69 16.92 -42.47
CA ARG A 183 27.55 17.94 -43.08
C ARG A 183 28.02 18.98 -42.08
N ARG A 184 27.68 18.82 -40.80
CA ARG A 184 27.91 19.78 -39.70
C ARG A 184 27.13 21.12 -39.86
N ASP A 185 26.08 21.14 -40.68
CA ASP A 185 25.18 22.28 -40.70
C ASP A 185 24.30 22.25 -39.43
N THR A 186 24.09 23.42 -38.85
CA THR A 186 23.21 23.55 -37.68
C THR A 186 21.74 23.43 -38.09
N ILE A 187 21.06 22.41 -37.61
CA ILE A 187 19.62 22.16 -37.83
C ILE A 187 18.79 23.02 -36.87
N CYS A 188 19.15 22.97 -35.59
CA CYS A 188 18.54 23.78 -34.54
C CYS A 188 19.50 23.94 -33.36
N SER A 189 19.18 24.82 -32.43
CA SER A 189 19.91 25.04 -31.21
C SER A 189 18.92 25.16 -30.05
N GLY A 190 19.37 24.91 -28.83
CA GLY A 190 18.55 24.98 -27.63
C GLY A 190 19.40 25.10 -26.36
N LYS A 191 18.69 25.15 -25.27
CA LYS A 191 19.28 25.13 -23.91
C LYS A 191 18.45 24.21 -23.04
N THR A 192 19.09 23.33 -22.26
CA THR A 192 18.43 22.59 -21.21
C THR A 192 18.13 23.51 -20.02
N ASP A 193 17.03 23.26 -19.34
CA ASP A 193 16.67 23.94 -18.10
C ASP A 193 17.53 23.46 -16.91
N THR A 194 17.27 23.97 -15.73
CA THR A 194 17.94 23.55 -14.48
C THR A 194 17.73 22.10 -14.12
N ASN A 195 16.73 21.43 -14.72
CA ASN A 195 16.48 20.01 -14.59
C ASN A 195 17.11 19.18 -15.73
N GLY A 196 18.00 19.79 -16.51
CA GLY A 196 18.68 19.14 -17.63
C GLY A 196 17.76 18.81 -18.81
N LEU A 197 16.54 19.34 -18.87
CA LEU A 197 15.53 19.00 -19.86
C LEU A 197 15.38 20.09 -20.94
N ALA A 198 15.20 19.63 -22.17
CA ALA A 198 14.84 20.47 -23.32
C ALA A 198 14.02 19.66 -24.32
N SER A 199 13.45 20.31 -25.30
CA SER A 199 12.88 19.66 -26.48
C SER A 199 13.24 20.41 -27.75
N ILE A 200 13.37 19.67 -28.85
CA ILE A 200 13.58 20.17 -30.19
C ILE A 200 12.54 19.58 -31.14
N SER A 201 12.26 20.27 -32.22
CA SER A 201 11.42 19.75 -33.32
C SER A 201 12.14 19.95 -34.65
N PHE A 202 12.25 18.88 -35.45
CA PHE A 202 12.86 18.92 -36.76
C PHE A 202 12.28 17.82 -37.67
N ILE A 203 12.67 17.82 -38.95
CA ILE A 203 12.28 16.80 -39.92
C ILE A 203 13.49 15.90 -40.18
N PRO A 204 13.48 14.63 -39.67
CA PRO A 204 14.54 13.68 -40.01
C PRO A 204 14.53 13.35 -41.50
N ASP A 205 15.71 13.38 -42.15
CA ASP A 205 15.88 13.06 -43.57
C ASP A 205 16.48 11.65 -43.81
N GLY A 206 16.65 10.87 -42.72
CA GLY A 206 17.26 9.55 -42.75
C GLY A 206 18.78 9.56 -42.53
N ASN A 207 19.38 10.74 -42.42
CA ASN A 207 20.80 10.89 -42.07
C ASN A 207 21.01 10.90 -40.55
N ARG A 208 22.29 10.85 -40.15
CA ARG A 208 22.67 10.94 -38.75
C ARG A 208 22.71 12.36 -38.25
N TYR A 209 22.25 12.58 -37.02
CA TYR A 209 22.29 13.87 -36.37
C TYR A 209 23.12 13.80 -35.10
N LEU A 210 23.76 14.91 -34.75
CA LEU A 210 24.68 15.05 -33.63
C LEU A 210 24.24 16.18 -32.73
N LEU A 211 24.09 15.94 -31.43
CA LEU A 211 24.00 17.00 -30.43
C LEU A 211 25.42 17.39 -30.02
N SER A 212 25.79 18.63 -30.16
CA SER A 212 27.06 19.20 -29.70
C SER A 212 26.80 20.22 -28.60
N THR A 213 27.50 20.10 -27.49
CA THR A 213 27.41 21.00 -26.33
C THR A 213 28.80 21.27 -25.78
N GLU A 214 28.97 22.45 -25.18
CA GLU A 214 30.24 22.87 -24.56
C GLU A 214 30.01 23.07 -23.05
N THR A 215 30.89 22.48 -22.27
CA THR A 215 30.92 22.65 -20.81
C THR A 215 31.70 23.90 -20.40
N ASP A 216 31.59 24.33 -19.15
CA ASP A 216 32.24 25.54 -18.60
C ASP A 216 33.77 25.50 -18.74
N ASP A 217 34.36 24.32 -18.75
CA ASP A 217 35.81 24.10 -19.00
C ASP A 217 36.19 24.15 -20.48
N LYS A 218 35.24 24.54 -21.39
CA LYS A 218 35.35 24.57 -22.85
C LYS A 218 35.58 23.22 -23.52
N ALA A 219 35.30 22.11 -22.82
CA ALA A 219 35.29 20.80 -23.45
C ALA A 219 34.02 20.65 -24.33
N THR A 220 34.21 20.20 -25.57
CA THR A 220 33.09 19.94 -26.49
C THR A 220 32.69 18.48 -26.41
N HIS A 221 31.43 18.23 -26.10
CA HIS A 221 30.84 16.90 -26.04
C HIS A 221 29.87 16.71 -27.19
N ASN A 222 29.94 15.55 -27.83
CA ASN A 222 29.13 15.23 -29.02
C ASN A 222 28.38 13.92 -28.80
N PHE A 223 27.05 13.92 -28.98
CA PHE A 223 26.17 12.79 -28.78
C PHE A 223 25.39 12.48 -30.04
N LEU A 224 25.36 11.20 -30.45
CA LEU A 224 24.59 10.79 -31.60
C LEU A 224 23.11 10.67 -31.26
N LEU A 225 22.24 11.31 -32.06
CA LEU A 225 20.79 11.12 -31.93
C LEU A 225 20.38 9.72 -32.42
N PRO A 226 19.23 9.20 -31.97
CA PRO A 226 18.67 7.96 -32.50
C PRO A 226 18.50 8.02 -34.02
N GLU A 227 18.77 6.90 -34.69
CA GLU A 227 18.54 6.78 -36.13
C GLU A 227 17.04 6.63 -36.43
N THR A 228 16.63 6.97 -37.66
CA THR A 228 15.27 6.72 -38.11
C THR A 228 14.97 5.26 -38.28
N MET A 229 13.75 4.85 -37.96
CA MET A 229 13.26 3.48 -38.09
C MET A 229 12.11 3.41 -39.10
N GLN A 230 11.98 2.26 -39.78
CA GLN A 230 10.86 1.97 -40.70
C GLN A 230 9.64 1.39 -39.96
N ILE A 231 9.46 1.75 -38.69
CA ILE A 231 8.32 1.36 -37.88
C ILE A 231 7.42 2.59 -37.69
N PRO A 232 6.09 2.48 -37.90
CA PRO A 232 5.19 3.60 -37.69
C PRO A 232 5.30 4.15 -36.29
N THR A 233 5.31 5.48 -36.15
CA THR A 233 5.34 6.18 -34.87
C THR A 233 4.12 7.07 -34.68
N LEU A 234 3.98 7.66 -33.51
CA LEU A 234 2.83 8.44 -33.07
C LEU A 234 3.24 9.85 -32.72
N ARG A 235 2.50 10.82 -33.25
CA ARG A 235 2.52 12.20 -32.80
C ARG A 235 1.17 12.59 -32.26
N ALA A 236 1.12 13.24 -31.08
CA ALA A 236 -0.14 13.65 -30.49
C ALA A 236 -0.02 14.99 -29.76
N ALA A 237 -1.08 15.79 -29.84
CA ALA A 237 -1.19 17.04 -29.12
C ALA A 237 -2.60 17.26 -28.61
N ILE A 238 -2.72 17.94 -27.47
CA ILE A 238 -3.99 18.43 -26.96
C ILE A 238 -4.10 19.92 -27.29
N ASN A 239 -5.17 20.27 -27.97
CA ASN A 239 -5.51 21.68 -28.26
C ASN A 239 -6.86 21.96 -27.61
N ARG A 240 -6.85 22.75 -26.52
CA ARG A 240 -8.01 22.96 -25.63
C ARG A 240 -8.52 21.58 -25.10
N GLU A 241 -9.74 21.21 -25.48
CA GLU A 241 -10.39 19.95 -25.07
C GLU A 241 -10.38 18.91 -26.20
N ARG A 242 -9.52 19.02 -27.17
CA ARG A 242 -9.43 18.09 -28.30
C ARG A 242 -8.04 17.49 -28.40
N LEU A 243 -8.01 16.17 -28.34
CA LEU A 243 -6.85 15.37 -28.67
C LEU A 243 -6.78 15.21 -30.19
N VAL A 244 -5.64 15.49 -30.77
CA VAL A 244 -5.35 15.26 -32.19
C VAL A 244 -4.15 14.32 -32.26
N CYS A 245 -4.28 13.23 -32.99
CA CYS A 245 -3.24 12.22 -33.14
C CYS A 245 -2.94 11.97 -34.62
N TYR A 246 -1.67 11.70 -34.90
CA TYR A 246 -1.17 11.31 -36.20
C TYR A 246 -0.32 10.07 -36.09
N ALA A 247 -0.62 9.07 -36.91
CA ALA A 247 0.33 7.98 -37.19
C ALA A 247 1.29 8.49 -38.29
N LEU A 248 2.57 8.36 -38.04
CA LEU A 248 3.63 8.76 -38.95
C LEU A 248 4.35 7.51 -39.43
N THR A 249 4.49 7.34 -40.74
CA THR A 249 5.26 6.25 -41.37
C THR A 249 6.43 6.85 -42.12
N ASP A 250 7.45 6.08 -42.34
CA ASP A 250 8.54 6.51 -43.26
C ASP A 250 7.95 6.89 -44.60
N THR A 251 8.42 8.01 -45.17
CA THR A 251 7.93 8.51 -46.48
C THR A 251 8.22 7.52 -47.62
N ASP A 252 9.15 6.58 -47.44
CA ASP A 252 9.48 5.56 -48.40
C ASP A 252 8.65 4.26 -48.16
N ASP A 253 7.83 4.20 -47.10
CA ASP A 253 7.00 3.05 -46.75
C ASP A 253 5.68 3.07 -47.59
N LYS A 254 5.30 1.88 -48.07
CA LYS A 254 4.09 1.67 -48.86
C LYS A 254 2.95 0.99 -48.06
N GLU A 255 3.14 0.73 -46.78
CA GLU A 255 2.09 0.15 -45.96
C GLU A 255 0.91 1.13 -45.76
N PRO A 256 -0.35 0.64 -45.87
CA PRO A 256 -1.50 1.51 -45.69
C PRO A 256 -1.64 1.93 -44.22
N ILE A 257 -1.43 3.20 -43.92
CA ILE A 257 -1.59 3.81 -42.58
C ILE A 257 -2.97 3.51 -41.98
N ASP A 258 -3.99 3.38 -42.83
CA ASP A 258 -5.37 3.08 -42.39
C ASP A 258 -5.53 1.66 -41.82
N SER A 259 -4.48 0.83 -41.85
CA SER A 259 -4.45 -0.46 -41.18
C SER A 259 -4.07 -0.40 -39.70
N LEU A 260 -3.67 0.77 -39.22
CA LEU A 260 -3.28 1.02 -37.84
C LEU A 260 -4.48 1.57 -37.04
N GLU A 261 -4.47 1.35 -35.75
CA GLU A 261 -5.45 1.94 -34.82
C GLU A 261 -4.72 2.63 -33.66
N ILE A 262 -5.36 3.63 -33.08
CA ILE A 262 -4.89 4.27 -31.85
C ILE A 262 -5.79 3.83 -30.70
N ALA A 263 -5.20 3.23 -29.67
CA ALA A 263 -5.86 3.01 -28.39
C ALA A 263 -5.50 4.17 -27.46
N ILE A 264 -6.48 4.68 -26.73
CA ILE A 264 -6.27 5.71 -25.71
C ILE A 264 -6.80 5.21 -24.37
N TYR A 265 -6.15 5.62 -23.30
CA TYR A 265 -6.59 5.35 -21.93
C TYR A 265 -6.58 6.64 -21.13
N HIS A 266 -7.67 6.85 -20.39
CA HIS A 266 -7.79 7.85 -19.36
C HIS A 266 -8.71 7.33 -18.25
N SER A 267 -8.47 7.72 -17.00
CA SER A 267 -9.26 7.27 -15.85
C SER A 267 -10.76 7.58 -15.93
N SER A 268 -11.15 8.65 -16.64
CA SER A 268 -12.57 9.03 -16.79
C SER A 268 -13.37 8.13 -17.73
N PHE A 269 -12.72 7.46 -18.69
CA PHE A 269 -13.45 6.68 -19.71
C PHE A 269 -12.86 5.28 -19.99
N GLY A 270 -11.75 4.93 -19.32
CA GLY A 270 -11.08 3.64 -19.55
C GLY A 270 -10.32 3.60 -20.88
N ILE A 271 -10.32 2.42 -21.53
CA ILE A 271 -9.62 2.18 -22.80
C ILE A 271 -10.60 2.35 -23.96
N LYS A 272 -10.28 3.25 -24.90
CA LYS A 272 -11.02 3.48 -26.12
C LYS A 272 -10.14 3.29 -27.36
N LYS A 273 -10.70 2.74 -28.42
CA LYS A 273 -10.05 2.57 -29.71
C LYS A 273 -10.54 3.64 -30.68
N LEU A 274 -9.61 4.26 -31.39
CA LEU A 274 -9.85 5.31 -32.39
C LEU A 274 -9.36 4.83 -33.75
N ASN A 275 -10.24 4.86 -34.75
CA ASN A 275 -9.87 4.52 -36.11
C ASN A 275 -9.19 5.70 -36.80
N LEU A 276 -8.07 5.44 -37.46
CA LEU A 276 -7.35 6.41 -38.25
C LEU A 276 -8.08 6.65 -39.60
N ARG A 277 -8.14 7.91 -40.03
CA ARG A 277 -8.56 8.31 -41.36
C ARG A 277 -7.46 9.15 -42.00
N LYS A 278 -6.85 8.66 -43.05
CA LYS A 278 -5.68 9.29 -43.68
C LYS A 278 -4.56 9.57 -42.69
N GLY A 279 -4.30 8.60 -41.79
CA GLY A 279 -3.26 8.70 -40.80
C GLY A 279 -3.57 9.60 -39.60
N ALA A 280 -4.76 10.15 -39.47
CA ALA A 280 -5.14 11.02 -38.35
C ALA A 280 -6.40 10.56 -37.65
N CYS A 281 -6.50 10.87 -36.36
CA CYS A 281 -7.74 10.76 -35.59
C CYS A 281 -7.85 11.88 -34.56
N MET A 282 -9.05 12.09 -34.06
CA MET A 282 -9.35 13.07 -33.02
C MET A 282 -10.26 12.46 -31.96
N ALA A 283 -10.08 12.88 -30.72
CA ALA A 283 -10.99 12.58 -29.63
C ALA A 283 -11.39 13.87 -28.91
N ASP A 284 -12.64 13.92 -28.48
CA ASP A 284 -13.15 14.97 -27.61
C ASP A 284 -12.82 14.58 -26.16
N LEU A 285 -12.17 15.50 -25.46
CA LEU A 285 -11.78 15.38 -24.06
C LEU A 285 -12.63 16.29 -23.16
N SER A 286 -13.69 16.92 -23.71
CA SER A 286 -14.60 17.74 -22.91
C SER A 286 -15.23 16.88 -21.80
N GLY A 287 -15.20 17.37 -20.58
CA GLY A 287 -15.67 16.63 -19.40
C GLY A 287 -14.73 15.56 -18.87
N CYS A 288 -13.54 15.37 -19.48
CA CYS A 288 -12.50 14.57 -18.85
C CYS A 288 -11.91 15.32 -17.66
N THR A 289 -11.64 14.56 -16.62
CA THR A 289 -10.97 15.10 -15.44
C THR A 289 -9.50 15.39 -15.73
N PRO A 290 -8.85 16.32 -15.01
CA PRO A 290 -7.41 16.50 -15.10
C PRO A 290 -6.67 15.21 -14.79
N GLY A 291 -5.64 14.87 -15.56
CA GLY A 291 -4.86 13.64 -15.38
C GLY A 291 -4.03 13.27 -16.60
N LEU A 292 -3.53 12.04 -16.59
CA LEU A 292 -2.74 11.51 -17.69
C LEU A 292 -3.62 10.83 -18.72
N ILE A 293 -3.34 11.08 -20.00
CA ILE A 293 -3.87 10.29 -21.11
C ILE A 293 -2.71 9.55 -21.78
N THR A 294 -2.83 8.24 -21.90
CA THR A 294 -1.87 7.40 -22.60
C THR A 294 -2.43 6.99 -23.96
N LEU A 295 -1.60 7.07 -24.97
CA LEU A 295 -1.91 6.70 -26.35
C LEU A 295 -0.97 5.61 -26.81
N TRP A 296 -1.51 4.62 -27.49
CA TRP A 296 -0.76 3.54 -28.15
C TRP A 296 -1.16 3.46 -29.61
N LEU A 297 -0.16 3.47 -30.49
CA LEU A 297 -0.34 3.10 -31.88
C LEU A 297 -0.19 1.60 -31.99
N CYS A 298 -1.21 0.93 -32.51
CA CYS A 298 -1.28 -0.53 -32.62
C CYS A 298 -1.43 -0.96 -34.08
N ASN A 299 -0.84 -2.08 -34.44
CA ASN A 299 -1.12 -2.76 -35.70
C ASN A 299 -2.39 -3.64 -35.57
N LYS A 300 -2.85 -4.23 -36.68
CA LYS A 300 -4.01 -5.13 -36.71
C LYS A 300 -3.87 -6.36 -35.79
N ALA A 301 -2.65 -6.79 -35.52
CA ALA A 301 -2.38 -7.88 -34.59
C ALA A 301 -2.45 -7.43 -33.11
N GLY A 302 -2.70 -6.15 -32.86
CA GLY A 302 -2.75 -5.55 -31.52
C GLY A 302 -1.36 -5.36 -30.87
N SER A 303 -0.27 -5.42 -31.66
CA SER A 303 1.06 -5.10 -31.13
C SER A 303 1.24 -3.61 -31.03
N ILE A 304 1.77 -3.15 -29.91
CA ILE A 304 2.10 -1.73 -29.69
C ILE A 304 3.34 -1.39 -30.52
N LEU A 305 3.22 -0.39 -31.40
CA LEU A 305 4.30 0.13 -32.23
C LEU A 305 4.92 1.39 -31.65
N ALA A 306 4.09 2.25 -31.04
CA ALA A 306 4.51 3.51 -30.44
C ALA A 306 3.62 3.86 -29.25
N GLN A 307 4.15 4.66 -28.32
CA GLN A 307 3.42 5.13 -27.15
C GLN A 307 3.70 6.61 -26.89
N ARG A 308 2.68 7.31 -26.42
CA ARG A 308 2.79 8.70 -25.97
C ARG A 308 1.92 8.94 -24.74
N VAL A 309 2.46 9.62 -23.74
CA VAL A 309 1.70 10.09 -22.57
C VAL A 309 1.60 11.61 -22.64
N LEU A 310 0.41 12.13 -22.42
CA LEU A 310 0.12 13.56 -22.34
C LEU A 310 -0.65 13.86 -21.05
N GLN A 311 -0.62 15.11 -20.62
CA GLN A 311 -1.41 15.60 -19.49
C GLN A 311 -2.65 16.34 -19.99
N ILE A 312 -3.82 15.99 -19.46
CA ILE A 312 -5.10 16.70 -19.67
C ILE A 312 -5.31 17.69 -18.53
N GLY A 313 -5.64 18.92 -18.88
CA GLY A 313 -5.85 19.99 -17.91
C GLY A 313 -4.56 20.50 -17.30
N GLY A 314 -4.53 21.78 -16.95
CA GLY A 314 -3.46 22.35 -16.17
C GLY A 314 -3.48 21.79 -14.76
N SER A 315 -2.34 21.80 -14.10
CA SER A 315 -2.27 21.62 -12.65
C SER A 315 -3.15 22.71 -12.01
N ASN A 316 -4.43 22.43 -11.77
CA ASN A 316 -5.30 23.30 -10.98
C ASN A 316 -4.81 23.27 -9.53
N ILE A 317 -3.65 23.85 -9.33
CA ILE A 317 -3.10 24.04 -8.00
C ILE A 317 -3.68 25.38 -7.53
N SER A 318 -4.87 25.29 -6.95
CA SER A 318 -5.46 26.40 -6.22
C SER A 318 -4.57 26.64 -4.99
N THR A 319 -3.85 27.76 -5.02
CA THR A 319 -3.03 28.23 -3.88
C THR A 319 -3.85 28.87 -2.77
N SER A 320 -5.19 28.79 -2.81
CA SER A 320 -6.02 29.37 -1.75
C SER A 320 -5.90 28.54 -0.47
N ALA A 321 -5.19 29.09 0.49
CA ALA A 321 -4.97 28.51 1.82
C ALA A 321 -6.21 28.45 2.73
N ASN A 322 -7.39 28.81 2.21
CA ASN A 322 -8.60 29.03 2.99
C ASN A 322 -9.69 27.96 2.86
N ASP A 323 -9.44 26.90 2.07
CA ASP A 323 -10.43 25.83 1.95
C ASP A 323 -10.41 24.95 3.19
N THR A 324 -11.55 24.81 3.83
CA THR A 324 -11.81 23.92 4.96
C THR A 324 -11.33 22.49 4.61
N ILE A 325 -10.32 22.01 5.34
CA ILE A 325 -9.63 20.72 5.14
C ILE A 325 -10.50 19.56 5.65
N GLY A 326 -11.79 19.61 5.48
CA GLY A 326 -12.69 18.51 5.84
C GLY A 326 -12.46 17.30 4.91
N GLY A 327 -12.01 16.17 5.47
CA GLY A 327 -11.80 14.93 4.73
C GLY A 327 -10.47 14.81 4.00
N SER A 328 -9.55 15.78 4.13
CA SER A 328 -8.22 15.74 3.51
C SER A 328 -7.17 15.08 4.41
N SER A 329 -6.22 14.35 3.79
CA SER A 329 -5.01 13.89 4.46
C SER A 329 -3.91 14.94 4.32
N VAL A 330 -3.27 15.33 5.42
CA VAL A 330 -2.18 16.30 5.43
C VAL A 330 -0.94 15.66 6.02
N PHE A 331 0.17 15.67 5.27
CA PHE A 331 1.46 15.12 5.66
C PHE A 331 2.49 16.24 5.75
N VAL A 332 3.04 16.49 6.93
CA VAL A 332 4.04 17.54 7.16
C VAL A 332 5.37 16.90 7.57
N ARG A 333 6.43 17.20 6.80
CA ARG A 333 7.79 16.71 7.02
C ARG A 333 8.77 17.87 7.10
N TYR A 334 9.82 17.69 7.88
CA TYR A 334 10.93 18.66 7.99
C TYR A 334 12.21 17.95 7.60
N ILE A 335 12.83 18.38 6.53
CA ILE A 335 13.97 17.69 5.93
C ILE A 335 15.13 18.68 5.83
N PRO A 336 16.36 18.32 6.24
CA PRO A 336 17.52 19.18 6.12
C PRO A 336 17.65 19.70 4.68
N GLU A 337 17.98 20.98 4.50
CA GLU A 337 18.10 21.61 3.19
C GLU A 337 19.08 20.88 2.26
N LYS A 338 20.15 20.31 2.85
CA LYS A 338 21.17 19.53 2.12
C LYS A 338 20.76 18.08 1.82
N ALA A 339 19.60 17.64 2.29
CA ALA A 339 19.07 16.33 1.88
C ALA A 339 18.73 16.37 0.39
N GLY A 340 19.03 15.29 -0.32
CA GLY A 340 18.78 15.18 -1.76
C GLY A 340 17.31 15.32 -2.14
N LYS A 341 16.97 14.94 -3.37
CA LYS A 341 15.60 14.96 -3.91
C LYS A 341 14.64 14.18 -3.01
N ILE A 342 13.45 14.74 -2.82
CA ILE A 342 12.40 14.16 -2.00
C ILE A 342 11.15 13.97 -2.85
N SER A 343 10.61 12.77 -2.82
CA SER A 343 9.34 12.50 -3.49
C SER A 343 8.15 13.08 -2.73
N THR A 344 7.22 13.67 -3.45
CA THR A 344 6.03 14.32 -2.94
C THR A 344 4.77 13.53 -3.30
N ALA A 345 3.67 13.80 -2.61
CA ALA A 345 2.39 13.20 -2.98
C ALA A 345 1.96 13.63 -4.40
N PHE A 346 2.22 14.89 -4.76
CA PHE A 346 1.95 15.40 -6.10
C PHE A 346 2.70 14.61 -7.18
N GLU A 347 4.02 14.40 -7.02
CA GLU A 347 4.84 13.62 -7.93
C GLU A 347 4.35 12.18 -8.03
N MET A 348 4.21 11.50 -6.87
CA MET A 348 3.87 10.08 -6.87
C MET A 348 2.49 9.79 -7.41
N LEU A 349 1.47 10.46 -6.89
CA LEU A 349 0.08 10.13 -7.19
C LEU A 349 -0.36 10.63 -8.58
N ASN A 350 0.28 11.67 -9.13
CA ASN A 350 -0.08 12.17 -10.46
C ASN A 350 0.79 11.59 -11.58
N PHE A 351 2.01 11.12 -11.28
CA PHE A 351 2.97 10.73 -12.32
C PHE A 351 3.69 9.41 -12.04
N THR A 352 4.56 9.33 -11.05
CA THR A 352 5.55 8.26 -10.96
C THR A 352 4.97 6.91 -10.50
N ASP A 353 3.79 6.90 -9.88
CA ASP A 353 3.09 5.65 -9.57
C ASP A 353 2.44 5.02 -10.81
N GLU A 354 2.08 5.80 -11.83
CA GLU A 354 1.46 5.33 -13.07
C GLU A 354 2.47 5.15 -14.21
N LEU A 355 3.56 5.90 -14.17
CA LEU A 355 4.53 5.99 -15.26
C LEU A 355 5.90 5.40 -14.89
N LEU A 356 6.56 4.83 -15.89
CA LEU A 356 8.00 4.57 -15.90
C LEU A 356 8.70 5.69 -16.66
N SER A 357 9.78 6.19 -16.11
CA SER A 357 10.68 7.11 -16.83
C SER A 357 12.13 6.87 -16.41
N PRO A 358 13.07 6.81 -17.35
CA PRO A 358 14.50 6.78 -17.04
C PRO A 358 15.01 8.13 -16.52
N VAL A 359 14.23 9.19 -16.69
CA VAL A 359 14.52 10.53 -16.19
C VAL A 359 13.74 10.76 -14.89
N PRO A 360 14.41 11.11 -13.79
CA PRO A 360 13.72 11.43 -12.54
C PRO A 360 12.74 12.59 -12.74
N PHE A 361 11.58 12.53 -12.08
CA PHE A 361 10.65 13.66 -12.10
C PHE A 361 11.30 14.90 -11.49
N PRO A 362 11.33 16.05 -12.16
CA PRO A 362 12.00 17.24 -11.66
C PRO A 362 11.31 17.81 -10.42
N GLU A 363 12.07 18.07 -9.36
CA GLU A 363 11.54 18.62 -8.11
C GLU A 363 10.89 20.00 -8.30
N THR A 364 11.46 20.82 -9.20
CA THR A 364 10.94 22.17 -9.53
C THR A 364 9.58 22.14 -10.23
N TYR A 365 9.19 21.02 -10.84
CA TYR A 365 7.87 20.87 -11.47
C TYR A 365 6.75 20.63 -10.46
N SER A 366 7.10 20.32 -9.22
CA SER A 366 6.14 20.23 -8.11
C SER A 366 5.73 21.60 -7.57
N ASP A 367 6.47 22.69 -7.92
CA ASP A 367 6.14 24.05 -7.50
C ASP A 367 5.14 24.69 -8.47
N SER A 368 3.91 24.71 -8.07
CA SER A 368 2.74 25.08 -8.84
C SER A 368 2.52 26.57 -9.11
N SER A 369 3.40 27.41 -8.66
CA SER A 369 3.26 28.86 -8.83
C SER A 369 3.53 29.33 -10.27
N ASN A 370 3.90 28.43 -11.20
CA ASN A 370 4.42 28.80 -12.51
C ASN A 370 3.63 28.16 -13.67
N ILE A 371 3.00 28.98 -14.54
CA ILE A 371 2.31 28.56 -15.78
C ILE A 371 3.25 27.80 -16.75
N GLN A 372 4.56 27.98 -16.63
CA GLN A 372 5.58 27.25 -17.38
C GLN A 372 5.63 25.75 -17.02
N THR A 373 5.06 25.36 -15.86
CA THR A 373 5.13 23.99 -15.33
C THR A 373 4.48 22.97 -16.27
N ASP A 374 3.34 23.29 -16.89
CA ASP A 374 2.62 22.35 -17.77
C ASP A 374 3.41 22.01 -19.05
N GLN A 375 4.09 22.99 -19.63
CA GLN A 375 4.94 22.77 -20.81
C GLN A 375 6.15 21.92 -20.45
N ASN A 376 6.77 22.19 -19.31
CA ASN A 376 7.93 21.46 -18.81
C ASN A 376 7.57 20.00 -18.45
N ILE A 377 6.42 19.76 -17.83
CA ILE A 377 5.92 18.42 -17.59
C ILE A 377 5.75 17.65 -18.90
N ASN A 378 5.20 18.27 -19.94
CA ASN A 378 5.03 17.63 -21.25
C ASN A 378 6.36 17.28 -21.93
N ILE A 379 7.46 18.01 -21.65
CA ILE A 379 8.81 17.63 -22.09
C ILE A 379 9.28 16.38 -21.32
N TRP A 380 9.13 16.35 -20.02
CA TRP A 380 9.46 15.16 -19.21
C TRP A 380 8.64 13.93 -19.64
N LEU A 381 7.35 14.10 -19.97
CA LEU A 381 6.45 13.04 -20.45
C LEU A 381 6.90 12.42 -21.79
N LEU A 382 7.81 13.03 -22.54
CA LEU A 382 8.43 12.39 -23.72
C LEU A 382 9.27 11.16 -23.32
N SER A 383 9.87 11.19 -22.14
CA SER A 383 10.66 10.08 -21.60
C SER A 383 9.82 9.00 -20.87
N ALA A 384 8.54 9.29 -20.64
CA ALA A 384 7.68 8.48 -19.80
C ALA A 384 6.84 7.47 -20.60
N SER A 385 6.59 6.30 -20.00
CA SER A 385 5.71 5.26 -20.51
C SER A 385 4.74 4.78 -19.44
N ASN A 386 3.55 4.35 -19.83
CA ASN A 386 2.56 3.79 -18.90
C ASN A 386 3.01 2.40 -18.46
N LYS A 387 2.96 2.13 -17.14
CA LYS A 387 3.32 0.83 -16.54
C LYS A 387 2.09 0.06 -16.02
N MET A 388 0.90 0.62 -16.16
CA MET A 388 -0.31 0.01 -15.60
C MET A 388 -1.02 -0.89 -16.59
N ILE A 389 -1.01 -0.52 -17.88
CA ILE A 389 -1.78 -1.17 -18.93
C ILE A 389 -0.85 -1.62 -20.04
N GLY A 390 -0.89 -2.91 -20.35
CA GLY A 390 -0.09 -3.52 -21.42
C GLY A 390 -0.90 -3.95 -22.64
N ALA A 391 -0.19 -4.54 -23.58
CA ALA A 391 -0.77 -5.02 -24.85
C ALA A 391 -1.91 -6.03 -24.65
N ASP A 392 -1.82 -6.87 -23.63
CA ASP A 392 -2.85 -7.88 -23.35
C ASP A 392 -4.18 -7.24 -22.94
N ALA A 393 -4.14 -6.19 -22.12
CA ALA A 393 -5.34 -5.44 -21.76
C ALA A 393 -5.95 -4.70 -22.96
N LEU A 394 -5.12 -4.23 -23.89
CA LEU A 394 -5.60 -3.60 -25.13
C LEU A 394 -6.29 -4.58 -26.06
N ARG A 395 -5.85 -5.84 -26.09
CA ARG A 395 -6.39 -6.91 -26.96
C ARG A 395 -7.63 -7.58 -26.39
N ALA A 396 -7.65 -7.80 -25.08
CA ALA A 396 -8.70 -8.55 -24.40
C ALA A 396 -10.08 -7.89 -24.58
N ASP A 397 -11.14 -8.69 -24.71
CA ASP A 397 -12.52 -8.18 -24.75
C ASP A 397 -13.00 -7.66 -23.39
N SER A 398 -12.44 -8.20 -22.30
CA SER A 398 -12.70 -7.76 -20.93
C SER A 398 -11.40 -7.80 -20.12
N ILE A 399 -11.29 -6.90 -19.12
CA ILE A 399 -10.14 -6.88 -18.23
C ILE A 399 -10.37 -7.92 -17.13
N SER A 400 -9.41 -8.82 -16.97
CA SER A 400 -9.40 -9.83 -15.92
C SER A 400 -8.37 -9.46 -14.85
N TYR A 401 -8.77 -9.54 -13.59
CA TYR A 401 -7.90 -9.28 -12.44
C TYR A 401 -7.50 -10.59 -11.78
N LYS A 402 -6.19 -10.82 -11.71
CA LYS A 402 -5.62 -12.01 -11.06
C LYS A 402 -5.61 -11.85 -9.54
N TYR A 403 -5.31 -10.65 -9.06
CA TYR A 403 -5.19 -10.35 -7.65
C TYR A 403 -6.45 -9.63 -7.16
N PRO A 404 -7.11 -10.16 -6.12
CA PRO A 404 -8.36 -9.59 -5.62
C PRO A 404 -8.15 -8.28 -4.85
N ILE A 405 -9.23 -7.54 -4.69
CA ILE A 405 -9.32 -6.43 -3.75
C ILE A 405 -9.38 -7.02 -2.35
N GLU A 406 -8.46 -6.63 -1.47
CA GLU A 406 -8.45 -7.09 -0.08
C GLU A 406 -9.32 -6.20 0.82
N GLN A 407 -10.55 -6.65 1.10
CA GLN A 407 -11.49 -5.98 2.00
C GLN A 407 -11.41 -6.52 3.44
N ALA A 408 -10.90 -7.72 3.62
CA ALA A 408 -10.75 -8.40 4.89
C ALA A 408 -9.54 -9.34 4.84
N LEU A 409 -9.04 -9.74 6.00
CA LEU A 409 -8.01 -10.78 6.07
C LEU A 409 -8.62 -12.13 5.69
N CYS A 410 -7.85 -12.92 4.94
CA CYS A 410 -8.22 -14.27 4.57
C CYS A 410 -7.19 -15.26 5.10
N ILE A 411 -7.67 -16.40 5.58
CA ILE A 411 -6.85 -17.55 5.96
C ILE A 411 -7.30 -18.72 5.09
N SER A 412 -6.41 -19.23 4.29
CA SER A 412 -6.70 -20.35 3.39
C SER A 412 -5.70 -21.48 3.55
N GLY A 413 -6.06 -22.66 3.11
CA GLY A 413 -5.21 -23.82 3.20
C GLY A 413 -5.94 -25.13 2.91
N VAL A 414 -5.23 -26.23 3.07
CA VAL A 414 -5.75 -27.56 2.81
C VAL A 414 -5.77 -28.40 4.09
N VAL A 415 -6.91 -29.05 4.36
CA VAL A 415 -7.06 -30.02 5.44
C VAL A 415 -6.97 -31.44 4.88
N ARG A 416 -6.17 -32.28 5.51
CA ARG A 416 -5.98 -33.67 5.09
C ARG A 416 -6.18 -34.65 6.25
N ASN A 417 -6.70 -35.82 5.92
CA ASN A 417 -6.69 -37.00 6.78
C ASN A 417 -5.62 -37.97 6.24
N GLY A 418 -4.44 -37.96 6.84
CA GLY A 418 -3.26 -38.59 6.25
C GLY A 418 -2.92 -37.99 4.89
N LYS A 419 -2.90 -38.79 3.82
CA LYS A 419 -2.64 -38.33 2.45
C LYS A 419 -3.88 -37.85 1.69
N ARG A 420 -5.09 -38.10 2.21
CA ARG A 420 -6.34 -37.80 1.51
C ARG A 420 -6.88 -36.42 1.91
N PRO A 421 -7.36 -35.61 0.96
CA PRO A 421 -8.03 -34.36 1.26
C PRO A 421 -9.28 -34.62 2.09
N LEU A 422 -9.57 -33.77 3.05
CA LEU A 422 -10.76 -33.86 3.89
C LEU A 422 -11.86 -33.00 3.26
N GLN A 423 -12.76 -33.63 2.51
CA GLN A 423 -13.83 -32.95 1.77
C GLN A 423 -15.03 -32.66 2.68
N ASN A 424 -15.72 -31.54 2.41
CA ASN A 424 -16.92 -31.11 3.14
C ASN A 424 -16.73 -31.14 4.66
N ALA A 425 -15.51 -30.83 5.12
CA ALA A 425 -15.20 -30.70 6.53
C ALA A 425 -15.49 -29.29 7.00
N ASN A 426 -16.05 -29.15 8.18
CA ASN A 426 -16.21 -27.86 8.83
C ASN A 426 -14.90 -27.48 9.50
N VAL A 427 -14.30 -26.37 9.05
CA VAL A 427 -13.07 -25.80 9.60
C VAL A 427 -13.44 -24.59 10.46
N GLN A 428 -13.08 -24.66 11.73
CA GLN A 428 -13.26 -23.56 12.67
C GLN A 428 -11.90 -22.93 12.95
N ILE A 429 -11.84 -21.61 12.85
CA ILE A 429 -10.65 -20.81 13.11
C ILE A 429 -10.95 -19.90 14.29
N TYR A 430 -10.16 -20.00 15.34
CA TYR A 430 -10.30 -19.21 16.55
C TYR A 430 -9.14 -18.23 16.70
N ASN A 431 -9.48 -16.99 16.87
CA ASN A 431 -8.54 -15.96 17.33
C ASN A 431 -8.84 -15.63 18.79
N VAL A 432 -8.02 -16.16 19.68
CA VAL A 432 -8.21 -15.96 21.12
C VAL A 432 -8.01 -14.51 21.54
N GLN A 433 -7.18 -13.75 20.82
CA GLN A 433 -6.90 -12.35 21.16
C GLN A 433 -8.10 -11.44 20.92
N ASN A 434 -8.82 -11.67 19.81
CA ASN A 434 -9.97 -10.85 19.44
C ASN A 434 -11.30 -11.51 19.82
N ASN A 435 -11.24 -12.70 20.42
CA ASN A 435 -12.41 -13.55 20.67
C ASN A 435 -13.27 -13.74 19.40
N ASP A 436 -12.62 -13.99 18.29
CA ASP A 436 -13.27 -14.17 17.00
C ASP A 436 -13.20 -15.62 16.58
N ALA A 437 -14.31 -16.13 16.04
CA ALA A 437 -14.42 -17.48 15.55
C ALA A 437 -15.12 -17.50 14.20
N VAL A 438 -14.47 -18.08 13.22
CA VAL A 438 -15.01 -18.24 11.87
C VAL A 438 -15.13 -19.72 11.55
N SER A 439 -16.20 -20.09 10.88
CA SER A 439 -16.47 -21.45 10.43
C SER A 439 -16.69 -21.47 8.93
N VAL A 440 -15.91 -22.32 8.22
CA VAL A 440 -16.02 -22.50 6.78
C VAL A 440 -15.95 -23.99 6.44
N ASN A 441 -16.45 -24.38 5.27
CA ASN A 441 -16.35 -25.75 4.81
C ASN A 441 -15.25 -25.91 3.77
N THR A 442 -14.57 -27.06 3.79
CA THR A 442 -13.62 -27.42 2.75
C THR A 442 -14.33 -27.84 1.46
N ASP A 443 -13.71 -27.57 0.33
CA ASP A 443 -14.13 -28.02 -0.99
C ASP A 443 -13.77 -29.50 -1.26
N ALA A 444 -13.95 -29.96 -2.51
CA ALA A 444 -13.64 -31.32 -2.94
C ALA A 444 -12.14 -31.65 -2.85
N THR A 445 -11.26 -30.65 -2.85
CA THR A 445 -9.80 -30.79 -2.73
C THR A 445 -9.32 -30.71 -1.27
N GLY A 446 -10.26 -30.50 -0.34
CA GLY A 446 -9.96 -30.27 1.06
C GLY A 446 -9.46 -28.85 1.36
N HIS A 447 -9.55 -27.93 0.38
CA HIS A 447 -9.16 -26.55 0.54
C HIS A 447 -10.27 -25.74 1.21
N PHE A 448 -9.90 -24.83 2.07
CA PHE A 448 -10.77 -23.86 2.72
C PHE A 448 -10.23 -22.45 2.51
N ASN A 449 -11.14 -21.47 2.50
CA ASN A 449 -10.81 -20.05 2.48
C ASN A 449 -11.76 -19.35 3.45
N ALA A 450 -11.21 -18.80 4.52
CA ALA A 450 -11.95 -18.15 5.59
C ALA A 450 -11.62 -16.66 5.65
N THR A 451 -12.64 -15.83 5.54
CA THR A 451 -12.54 -14.41 5.84
C THR A 451 -12.60 -14.21 7.35
N VAL A 452 -11.64 -13.52 7.90
CA VAL A 452 -11.50 -13.27 9.35
C VAL A 452 -11.42 -11.78 9.64
N ASN A 453 -11.77 -11.40 10.86
CA ASN A 453 -11.56 -10.02 11.33
C ASN A 453 -10.07 -9.72 11.49
N ASP A 454 -9.73 -8.44 11.54
CA ASP A 454 -8.36 -8.01 11.72
C ASP A 454 -7.76 -8.52 13.03
N PHE A 455 -6.55 -8.99 12.97
CA PHE A 455 -5.76 -9.44 14.10
C PHE A 455 -4.31 -8.96 13.98
N VAL A 456 -3.63 -8.91 15.11
CA VAL A 456 -2.24 -8.43 15.17
C VAL A 456 -1.31 -9.44 14.51
N ASN A 457 -0.32 -8.95 13.74
CA ASN A 457 0.72 -9.80 13.17
C ASN A 457 1.43 -10.63 14.25
N GLY A 458 1.63 -11.92 13.97
CA GLY A 458 2.19 -12.87 14.93
C GLY A 458 1.19 -13.44 15.94
N SER A 459 -0.10 -13.09 15.85
CA SER A 459 -1.14 -13.72 16.66
C SER A 459 -1.23 -15.22 16.38
N LYS A 460 -1.47 -16.00 17.43
CA LYS A 460 -1.70 -17.42 17.31
C LYS A 460 -3.17 -17.69 17.03
N LEU A 461 -3.43 -18.29 15.89
CA LEU A 461 -4.75 -18.78 15.53
C LEU A 461 -4.84 -20.28 15.78
N TYR A 462 -5.99 -20.73 16.21
CA TYR A 462 -6.26 -22.15 16.41
C TYR A 462 -7.21 -22.63 15.32
N ILE A 463 -6.79 -23.66 14.59
CA ILE A 463 -7.60 -24.25 13.52
C ILE A 463 -8.02 -25.66 13.95
N GLN A 464 -9.32 -25.91 13.91
CA GLN A 464 -9.92 -27.19 14.20
C GLN A 464 -10.85 -27.61 13.06
N ALA A 465 -10.68 -28.81 12.54
CA ALA A 465 -11.60 -29.34 11.55
C ALA A 465 -12.46 -30.46 12.11
N TYR A 466 -13.67 -30.52 11.60
CA TYR A 466 -14.66 -31.58 11.86
C TYR A 466 -15.03 -32.21 10.53
N ASN A 467 -15.00 -33.53 10.43
CA ASN A 467 -15.44 -34.20 9.21
C ASN A 467 -16.96 -34.00 8.99
N SER A 468 -17.48 -34.46 7.83
CA SER A 468 -18.89 -34.34 7.48
C SER A 468 -19.86 -34.98 8.48
N LYS A 469 -19.37 -35.81 9.42
CA LYS A 469 -20.14 -36.43 10.52
C LYS A 469 -19.97 -35.67 11.83
N GLY A 470 -19.36 -34.49 11.83
CA GLY A 470 -19.10 -33.69 13.02
C GLY A 470 -18.03 -34.26 13.97
N LYS A 471 -17.21 -35.22 13.53
CA LYS A 471 -16.16 -35.84 14.37
C LYS A 471 -14.81 -35.19 14.11
N THR A 472 -14.09 -34.90 15.15
CA THR A 472 -12.68 -34.52 15.12
C THR A 472 -11.79 -35.72 14.83
N GLY A 473 -10.57 -35.46 14.36
CA GLY A 473 -9.58 -36.49 14.06
C GLY A 473 -8.17 -35.92 14.07
N THR A 474 -7.19 -36.78 13.81
CA THR A 474 -5.79 -36.35 13.60
C THR A 474 -5.66 -35.81 12.16
N PHE A 475 -6.15 -34.59 11.95
CA PHE A 475 -6.04 -33.92 10.65
C PHE A 475 -4.77 -33.11 10.58
N THR A 476 -4.23 -32.98 9.37
CA THR A 476 -3.09 -32.10 9.10
C THR A 476 -3.58 -30.87 8.35
N TYR A 477 -3.03 -29.72 8.70
CA TYR A 477 -3.35 -28.43 8.13
C TYR A 477 -2.11 -27.90 7.42
N GLN A 478 -2.27 -27.53 6.16
CA GLN A 478 -1.24 -26.84 5.39
C GLN A 478 -1.87 -25.53 4.93
N LEU A 479 -1.41 -24.40 5.50
CA LEU A 479 -1.85 -23.10 5.05
C LEU A 479 -1.20 -22.75 3.73
N ASP A 480 -1.92 -21.98 2.95
CA ASP A 480 -1.38 -21.38 1.74
C ASP A 480 -0.34 -20.32 2.11
N GLU A 481 0.73 -20.29 1.35
CA GLU A 481 1.74 -19.24 1.47
C GLU A 481 1.25 -17.98 0.77
N GLU A 482 1.46 -16.82 1.41
CA GLU A 482 1.18 -15.54 0.75
C GLU A 482 2.19 -15.31 -0.37
N ASP A 483 1.68 -14.97 -1.55
CA ASP A 483 2.49 -14.60 -2.70
C ASP A 483 2.74 -13.08 -2.71
N TYR A 484 4.01 -12.70 -2.86
CA TYR A 484 4.44 -11.31 -2.87
C TYR A 484 5.12 -10.94 -4.19
N PRO A 485 4.98 -9.70 -4.67
CA PRO A 485 5.62 -9.27 -5.90
C PRO A 485 7.13 -9.21 -5.75
N PRO A 486 7.90 -9.61 -6.78
CA PRO A 486 9.35 -9.50 -6.77
C PRO A 486 9.78 -8.03 -6.60
N VAL A 487 10.96 -7.83 -6.02
CA VAL A 487 11.58 -6.51 -6.00
C VAL A 487 12.29 -6.31 -7.33
N THR A 488 11.73 -5.46 -8.18
CA THR A 488 12.28 -5.14 -9.50
C THR A 488 13.38 -4.08 -9.41
N ASP A 489 14.17 -3.92 -10.46
CA ASP A 489 15.15 -2.85 -10.54
C ASP A 489 14.48 -1.49 -10.47
N ILE A 490 15.07 -0.63 -9.64
CA ILE A 490 14.66 0.75 -9.56
C ILE A 490 15.50 1.51 -10.57
N SER A 491 14.85 2.06 -11.59
CA SER A 491 15.51 2.93 -12.56
C SER A 491 15.81 4.32 -11.99
N TYR A 492 15.92 4.45 -10.66
CA TYR A 492 16.22 5.75 -10.07
C TYR A 492 17.71 6.02 -10.07
N ASN A 493 18.05 7.23 -10.47
CA ASN A 493 19.39 7.76 -10.27
C ASN A 493 19.56 8.08 -8.79
N VAL A 494 19.92 7.07 -8.01
CA VAL A 494 20.28 7.29 -6.62
C VAL A 494 21.68 7.91 -6.59
N PRO A 495 21.87 9.06 -5.94
CA PRO A 495 23.20 9.64 -5.80
C PRO A 495 24.13 8.68 -5.08
N PHE A 496 25.43 8.67 -5.45
CA PHE A 496 26.42 7.88 -4.73
C PHE A 496 26.41 8.28 -3.26
N ALA A 497 26.42 7.28 -2.39
CA ALA A 497 26.46 7.48 -0.96
C ALA A 497 27.84 7.11 -0.41
N GLN A 498 28.39 7.98 0.43
CA GLN A 498 29.63 7.70 1.13
C GLN A 498 29.32 7.31 2.57
N GLU A 499 30.05 6.30 3.07
CA GLU A 499 29.99 5.93 4.48
C GLU A 499 30.61 7.04 5.34
N LEU A 500 29.89 7.47 6.38
CA LEU A 500 30.35 8.48 7.30
C LEU A 500 30.65 7.88 8.68
N THR A 501 31.56 8.53 9.39
CA THR A 501 31.77 8.25 10.81
C THR A 501 30.54 8.66 11.62
N ASP A 502 30.28 7.98 12.74
CA ASP A 502 29.15 8.27 13.62
C ASP A 502 29.13 9.75 14.08
N GLU A 503 30.31 10.37 14.26
CA GLU A 503 30.45 11.77 14.64
C GLU A 503 29.97 12.73 13.53
N ASN A 504 30.27 12.45 12.27
CA ASN A 504 29.82 13.27 11.14
C ASN A 504 28.34 13.05 10.87
N LEU A 505 27.86 11.83 11.04
CA LEU A 505 26.46 11.50 10.93
C LEU A 505 25.61 12.26 11.97
N ALA A 506 26.06 12.28 13.23
CA ALA A 506 25.38 12.99 14.31
C ALA A 506 25.27 14.52 14.08
N LYS A 507 26.11 15.10 13.22
CA LYS A 507 26.02 16.51 12.80
C LYS A 507 24.93 16.74 11.73
N ILE A 508 24.53 15.70 11.00
CA ILE A 508 23.59 15.78 9.88
C ILE A 508 22.20 15.24 10.25
N ILE A 509 22.19 14.18 11.06
CA ILE A 509 20.96 13.53 11.52
C ILE A 509 20.64 14.00 12.93
N GLU A 510 19.51 14.65 13.11
CA GLU A 510 19.01 14.89 14.46
C GLU A 510 18.47 13.60 15.07
N PRO A 511 18.94 13.22 16.28
CA PRO A 511 18.22 12.22 17.05
C PRO A 511 16.88 12.81 17.46
N ILE A 512 15.80 12.29 16.86
CA ILE A 512 14.43 12.79 17.05
C ILE A 512 13.91 12.52 18.47
N ASP A 513 14.58 11.72 19.24
CA ASP A 513 14.20 11.38 20.61
C ASP A 513 15.32 11.69 21.60
N THR A 514 15.16 12.79 22.33
CA THR A 514 15.89 13.06 23.58
C THR A 514 15.39 12.22 24.76
N VAL A 515 14.56 11.22 24.52
CA VAL A 515 14.28 10.21 25.54
C VAL A 515 15.56 9.40 25.70
N ARG A 516 16.23 9.59 26.83
CA ARG A 516 17.35 8.75 27.26
C ARG A 516 16.89 7.29 27.15
N ARG A 517 17.31 6.62 26.08
CA ARG A 517 17.19 5.17 25.96
C ARG A 517 18.17 4.60 26.97
N HIS A 518 17.68 4.25 28.15
CA HIS A 518 18.42 3.33 28.98
C HIS A 518 18.49 2.02 28.19
N LYS A 519 19.68 1.63 27.72
CA LYS A 519 19.98 0.28 27.30
C LYS A 519 19.64 -0.61 28.48
N VAL A 520 18.44 -1.17 28.48
CA VAL A 520 18.17 -2.36 29.29
C VAL A 520 18.90 -3.46 28.55
N SER A 521 20.04 -3.87 29.09
CA SER A 521 20.73 -5.07 28.65
C SER A 521 19.70 -6.19 28.61
N GLU A 522 19.63 -6.89 27.49
CA GLU A 522 18.81 -8.07 27.31
C GLU A 522 19.16 -9.05 28.44
N VAL A 523 18.28 -9.14 29.43
CA VAL A 523 18.36 -10.17 30.44
C VAL A 523 17.82 -11.43 29.78
N VAL A 524 18.70 -12.22 29.21
CA VAL A 524 18.37 -13.59 28.78
C VAL A 524 18.07 -14.37 30.06
N VAL A 525 16.80 -14.39 30.42
CA VAL A 525 16.31 -15.24 31.49
C VAL A 525 16.24 -16.66 30.97
N ASN A 526 17.35 -17.37 31.04
CA ASN A 526 17.39 -18.82 30.96
C ASN A 526 16.77 -19.42 32.25
N ARG A 527 15.47 -19.20 32.40
CA ARG A 527 14.71 -19.88 33.43
C ARG A 527 14.12 -21.16 32.82
N LYS A 528 14.66 -22.31 33.18
CA LYS A 528 13.84 -23.52 33.19
C LYS A 528 12.61 -23.14 34.00
N ARG A 529 11.43 -23.09 33.37
CA ARG A 529 10.17 -22.88 34.08
C ARG A 529 10.13 -23.90 35.18
N PRO A 530 10.08 -23.52 36.49
CA PRO A 530 9.66 -24.43 37.51
C PRO A 530 8.28 -24.91 37.06
N LYS A 531 7.98 -26.18 37.20
CA LYS A 531 6.58 -26.65 37.16
C LYS A 531 5.84 -25.74 38.13
N GLU A 532 5.04 -24.81 37.63
CA GLU A 532 4.23 -23.94 38.48
C GLU A 532 3.35 -24.87 39.30
N LYS A 533 3.70 -25.03 40.56
CA LYS A 533 2.68 -25.48 41.50
C LYS A 533 1.60 -24.41 41.44
N PRO A 534 0.33 -24.77 41.15
CA PRO A 534 -0.75 -23.81 41.15
C PRO A 534 -0.70 -23.03 42.46
N TYR A 535 -0.94 -21.75 42.40
CA TYR A 535 -0.94 -20.81 43.52
C TYR A 535 -1.81 -21.33 44.70
N GLU A 536 -1.30 -22.18 45.53
CA GLU A 536 -2.04 -22.78 46.64
C GLU A 536 -2.51 -21.77 47.68
N TRP A 537 -1.77 -20.68 47.85
CA TRP A 537 -2.09 -19.62 48.80
C TRP A 537 -3.19 -18.64 48.35
N VAL A 538 -3.45 -18.49 47.04
CA VAL A 538 -4.54 -17.65 46.49
C VAL A 538 -5.86 -18.42 46.46
N ARG A 539 -5.83 -19.75 46.42
CA ARG A 539 -6.99 -20.62 46.33
C ARG A 539 -7.96 -20.51 47.53
N THR A 540 -7.52 -20.07 48.67
CA THR A 540 -8.30 -20.26 49.92
C THR A 540 -9.29 -19.14 50.23
N ARG A 541 -9.25 -17.96 49.58
CA ARG A 541 -10.10 -16.83 49.94
C ARG A 541 -10.99 -16.24 48.84
N ASN A 542 -10.58 -16.30 47.56
CA ASN A 542 -11.21 -15.51 46.48
C ASN A 542 -11.66 -16.36 45.29
N VAL A 543 -11.56 -17.67 45.35
CA VAL A 543 -12.03 -18.58 44.30
C VAL A 543 -13.20 -19.38 44.82
N PHE A 544 -14.31 -19.36 44.07
CA PHE A 544 -15.52 -20.08 44.48
C PHE A 544 -15.51 -21.54 44.05
N ASN A 545 -15.03 -21.83 42.85
CA ASN A 545 -14.93 -23.19 42.30
C ASN A 545 -13.67 -23.27 41.40
N TYR A 546 -13.01 -24.41 41.48
CA TYR A 546 -11.87 -24.75 40.63
C TYR A 546 -12.01 -26.18 40.18
N TYR A 547 -12.02 -26.37 38.85
CA TYR A 547 -12.08 -27.68 38.22
C TYR A 547 -10.82 -27.86 37.39
N ASP A 548 -9.89 -28.67 37.88
CA ASP A 548 -8.70 -29.09 37.17
C ASP A 548 -8.99 -30.28 36.25
N ARG A 549 -7.99 -30.67 35.49
CA ARG A 549 -8.13 -31.81 34.58
C ARG A 549 -8.54 -33.09 35.28
N GLU A 550 -7.97 -33.38 36.46
CA GLU A 550 -8.29 -34.59 37.24
C GLU A 550 -9.76 -34.59 37.65
N PHE A 551 -10.27 -33.45 38.06
CA PHE A 551 -11.69 -33.32 38.39
C PHE A 551 -12.58 -33.54 37.15
N LEU A 552 -12.23 -32.89 36.04
CA LEU A 552 -13.03 -32.97 34.80
C LEU A 552 -13.04 -34.39 34.23
N ASP A 553 -11.92 -35.12 34.32
CA ASP A 553 -11.82 -36.53 33.89
C ASP A 553 -12.65 -37.49 34.74
N LYS A 554 -12.85 -37.17 36.01
CA LYS A 554 -13.69 -37.96 36.94
C LYS A 554 -15.20 -37.69 36.79
N HIS A 555 -15.59 -36.66 36.04
CA HIS A 555 -16.99 -36.25 35.85
C HIS A 555 -17.42 -36.34 34.38
N PRO A 556 -17.68 -37.55 33.84
CA PRO A 556 -18.01 -37.74 32.43
C PRO A 556 -19.33 -37.10 31.99
N ASN A 557 -20.16 -36.68 32.91
CA ASN A 557 -21.39 -35.89 32.66
C ASN A 557 -21.09 -34.43 32.27
N ILE A 558 -19.89 -33.91 32.49
CA ILE A 558 -19.42 -32.62 32.06
C ILE A 558 -18.78 -32.82 30.69
N GLN A 559 -19.50 -32.51 29.62
CA GLN A 559 -19.02 -32.71 28.24
C GLN A 559 -18.57 -31.39 27.57
N THR A 560 -19.12 -30.28 28.00
CA THR A 560 -18.84 -28.94 27.44
C THR A 560 -18.44 -27.96 28.55
N VAL A 561 -17.85 -26.83 28.15
CA VAL A 561 -17.61 -25.71 29.07
C VAL A 561 -18.89 -25.26 29.72
N LYS A 562 -20.02 -25.23 28.99
CA LYS A 562 -21.35 -24.90 29.56
C LYS A 562 -21.73 -25.81 30.71
N ASP A 563 -21.51 -27.12 30.57
CA ASP A 563 -21.81 -28.09 31.62
C ASP A 563 -20.96 -27.82 32.87
N ALA A 564 -19.67 -27.53 32.70
CA ALA A 564 -18.78 -27.16 33.78
C ALA A 564 -19.19 -25.86 34.49
N VAL A 565 -19.56 -24.84 33.73
CA VAL A 565 -20.08 -23.56 34.25
C VAL A 565 -21.35 -23.77 35.07
N LEU A 566 -22.30 -24.54 34.56
CA LEU A 566 -23.54 -24.89 35.25
C LEU A 566 -23.30 -25.80 36.47
N TYR A 567 -22.28 -26.64 36.44
CA TYR A 567 -21.89 -27.52 37.56
C TYR A 567 -21.52 -26.73 38.82
N THR A 568 -21.09 -25.47 38.67
CA THR A 568 -20.80 -24.60 39.84
C THR A 568 -22.03 -24.36 40.72
N SER A 569 -23.25 -24.65 40.24
CA SER A 569 -24.54 -24.41 40.88
C SER A 569 -24.83 -22.98 41.34
N ARG A 570 -23.89 -22.05 41.18
CA ARG A 570 -23.95 -20.64 41.64
C ARG A 570 -24.38 -19.66 40.57
N VAL A 571 -24.39 -20.06 39.31
CA VAL A 571 -24.65 -19.21 38.16
C VAL A 571 -25.83 -19.67 37.34
N ILE A 572 -26.37 -18.78 36.54
CA ILE A 572 -27.38 -19.04 35.52
C ILE A 572 -26.78 -18.63 34.17
N VAL A 573 -26.96 -19.48 33.16
CA VAL A 573 -26.62 -19.16 31.76
C VAL A 573 -27.91 -18.84 31.05
N SER A 574 -28.08 -17.57 30.63
CA SER A 574 -29.20 -17.13 29.82
C SER A 574 -28.99 -17.52 28.35
N ASN A 575 -29.98 -18.17 27.74
CA ASN A 575 -29.96 -18.48 26.32
C ASN A 575 -30.45 -17.30 25.46
N GLN A 576 -31.17 -16.32 26.04
CA GLN A 576 -31.71 -15.15 25.32
C GLN A 576 -30.64 -14.05 25.16
N ASP A 577 -29.97 -13.74 26.26
CA ASP A 577 -28.98 -12.63 26.34
C ASP A 577 -27.55 -13.14 26.22
N ARG A 578 -27.34 -14.43 26.08
CA ARG A 578 -26.01 -15.06 25.96
C ARG A 578 -25.07 -14.68 27.10
N SER A 579 -25.63 -14.55 28.29
CA SER A 579 -24.92 -14.05 29.47
C SER A 579 -24.86 -15.08 30.60
N ILE A 580 -23.84 -14.94 31.45
CA ILE A 580 -23.68 -15.71 32.68
C ILE A 580 -23.89 -14.77 33.86
N THR A 581 -24.84 -15.10 34.75
CA THR A 581 -25.19 -14.25 35.90
C THR A 581 -25.22 -15.08 37.20
N TRP A 582 -25.09 -14.38 38.32
CA TRP A 582 -25.22 -15.04 39.65
C TRP A 582 -26.66 -15.43 39.94
N LYS A 583 -26.87 -16.63 40.56
CA LYS A 583 -28.19 -17.09 41.00
C LYS A 583 -28.76 -16.27 42.15
N SER A 584 -27.98 -15.58 42.94
CA SER A 584 -28.36 -14.92 44.15
C SER A 584 -27.78 -13.53 44.27
N ASN A 585 -28.67 -12.55 44.57
CA ASN A 585 -28.27 -11.14 44.81
C ASN A 585 -27.43 -10.94 46.09
N LYS A 586 -27.28 -11.96 46.97
CA LYS A 586 -26.42 -11.88 48.16
C LYS A 586 -24.95 -11.65 47.83
N LEU A 587 -24.49 -12.07 46.68
CA LEU A 587 -23.12 -11.82 46.20
C LEU A 587 -22.87 -10.42 45.66
N GLN A 588 -23.92 -9.69 45.31
CA GLN A 588 -23.85 -8.25 44.93
C GLN A 588 -23.42 -7.37 46.12
N GLY A 589 -23.65 -7.80 47.36
CA GLY A 589 -23.18 -7.13 48.57
C GLY A 589 -21.69 -7.10 48.79
N LEU A 590 -20.94 -7.96 48.08
CA LEU A 590 -19.48 -8.08 48.16
C LEU A 590 -18.73 -7.19 47.17
N MET A 591 -19.43 -6.36 46.39
CA MET A 591 -18.81 -5.49 45.42
C MET A 591 -18.03 -4.36 46.06
N PRO A 592 -16.84 -4.00 45.51
CA PRO A 592 -16.11 -2.82 45.91
C PRO A 592 -16.97 -1.55 45.74
N GLN A 593 -16.89 -0.62 46.70
CA GLN A 593 -17.71 0.58 46.73
C GLN A 593 -17.65 1.46 45.47
N HIS A 594 -16.51 1.49 44.82
CA HIS A 594 -16.33 2.24 43.57
C HIS A 594 -17.11 1.65 42.38
N LEU A 595 -17.46 0.38 42.38
CA LEU A 595 -18.31 -0.24 41.36
C LEU A 595 -19.81 -0.07 41.67
N LYS A 596 -20.18 0.39 42.88
CA LYS A 596 -21.54 0.68 43.24
C LYS A 596 -22.03 2.07 42.75
N VAL A 597 -21.10 2.96 42.45
CA VAL A 597 -21.38 4.35 42.06
C VAL A 597 -21.81 4.45 40.59
N ASP A 598 -21.31 3.59 39.71
CA ASP A 598 -21.68 3.59 38.29
C ASP A 598 -23.13 3.14 38.02
N LYS A 599 -23.80 2.63 39.04
CA LYS A 599 -25.23 2.25 38.97
C LYS A 599 -26.20 3.45 38.88
N MET A 600 -25.71 4.67 39.06
CA MET A 600 -26.52 5.89 39.02
C MET A 600 -26.61 6.56 37.64
N LEU A 601 -25.91 6.06 36.60
CA LEU A 601 -25.77 6.78 35.33
C LEU A 601 -26.52 6.18 34.13
N SER A 602 -27.22 5.05 34.25
CA SER A 602 -28.07 4.56 33.17
C SER A 602 -29.25 3.74 33.68
N ASP A 603 -30.44 4.32 33.60
CA ASP A 603 -31.71 3.65 33.87
C ASP A 603 -32.15 2.67 32.75
N ASP A 604 -31.39 2.55 31.67
CA ASP A 604 -31.90 1.93 30.43
C ASP A 604 -31.58 0.44 30.25
N ASP A 605 -30.67 -0.17 30.99
CA ASP A 605 -30.47 -1.64 30.92
C ASP A 605 -29.83 -2.24 32.20
N PRO A 606 -30.61 -2.67 33.18
CA PRO A 606 -30.10 -3.23 34.43
C PRO A 606 -29.45 -4.63 34.29
N LEU A 607 -29.57 -5.29 33.14
CA LEU A 607 -29.08 -6.64 32.93
C LEU A 607 -27.62 -6.70 32.47
N VAL A 608 -27.09 -5.68 31.80
CA VAL A 608 -25.74 -5.64 31.29
C VAL A 608 -24.67 -5.61 32.39
N TYR A 609 -24.99 -5.04 33.54
CA TYR A 609 -24.03 -4.81 34.64
C TYR A 609 -23.86 -5.98 35.62
N SER A 610 -24.65 -7.05 35.51
CA SER A 610 -24.56 -8.20 36.42
C SER A 610 -23.88 -9.42 35.82
N GLN A 611 -23.27 -9.28 34.64
CA GLN A 611 -22.70 -10.39 33.91
C GLN A 611 -21.32 -10.77 34.46
N ILE A 612 -21.14 -12.09 34.67
CA ILE A 612 -19.86 -12.68 34.98
C ILE A 612 -19.05 -12.76 33.69
N ALA A 613 -17.86 -12.19 33.69
CA ALA A 613 -17.00 -12.23 32.52
C ALA A 613 -16.42 -13.64 32.28
N VAL A 614 -15.99 -13.90 31.07
CA VAL A 614 -15.24 -15.09 30.70
C VAL A 614 -13.86 -14.68 30.27
N VAL A 615 -12.84 -15.32 30.82
CA VAL A 615 -11.42 -15.12 30.51
C VAL A 615 -10.87 -16.44 30.00
N VAL A 616 -10.23 -16.45 28.85
CA VAL A 616 -9.61 -17.63 28.25
C VAL A 616 -8.11 -17.41 28.13
N ASN A 617 -7.31 -18.26 28.74
CA ASN A 617 -5.85 -18.13 28.77
C ASN A 617 -5.34 -16.73 29.16
N GLY A 618 -6.06 -16.05 30.06
CA GLY A 618 -5.71 -14.71 30.54
C GLY A 618 -6.30 -13.55 29.75
N LEU A 619 -7.12 -13.79 28.71
CA LEU A 619 -7.77 -12.77 27.91
C LEU A 619 -9.27 -12.72 28.19
N LYS A 620 -9.80 -11.53 28.53
CA LYS A 620 -11.23 -11.32 28.71
C LYS A 620 -11.95 -11.38 27.37
N ILE A 621 -13.06 -12.12 27.36
CA ILE A 621 -13.90 -12.33 26.19
C ILE A 621 -15.07 -11.37 26.26
N GLU A 622 -15.16 -10.45 25.29
CA GLU A 622 -16.23 -9.43 25.27
C GLU A 622 -17.46 -9.86 24.45
N HIS A 623 -17.24 -10.70 23.42
CA HIS A 623 -18.30 -11.19 22.55
C HIS A 623 -18.12 -12.68 22.25
N GLY A 624 -19.19 -13.38 21.87
CA GLY A 624 -19.11 -14.77 21.42
C GLY A 624 -18.97 -15.82 22.53
N ILE A 625 -19.44 -15.52 23.74
CA ILE A 625 -19.43 -16.45 24.88
C ILE A 625 -20.10 -17.79 24.54
N ASP A 626 -21.12 -17.79 23.67
CA ASP A 626 -21.81 -19.01 23.24
C ASP A 626 -20.88 -20.02 22.56
N GLY A 627 -19.96 -19.52 21.71
CA GLY A 627 -18.98 -20.37 21.05
C GLY A 627 -18.10 -21.08 22.08
N ILE A 628 -17.66 -20.36 23.11
CA ILE A 628 -16.82 -20.88 24.20
C ILE A 628 -17.59 -21.88 25.08
N LEU A 629 -18.84 -21.58 25.40
CA LEU A 629 -19.68 -22.47 26.18
C LEU A 629 -19.90 -23.82 25.50
N GLY A 630 -19.87 -23.86 24.18
CA GLY A 630 -19.97 -25.07 23.38
C GLY A 630 -18.66 -25.90 23.28
N TRP A 631 -17.53 -25.39 23.76
CA TRP A 631 -16.27 -26.11 23.65
C TRP A 631 -16.27 -27.46 24.39
N PRO A 632 -15.69 -28.51 23.79
CA PRO A 632 -15.54 -29.78 24.42
C PRO A 632 -14.68 -29.68 25.69
N ILE A 633 -15.12 -30.26 26.76
CA ILE A 633 -14.36 -30.24 28.03
C ILE A 633 -12.99 -30.92 27.90
N THR A 634 -12.84 -31.81 26.94
CA THR A 634 -11.58 -32.49 26.64
C THR A 634 -10.45 -31.53 26.28
N ASP A 635 -10.80 -30.35 25.79
CA ASP A 635 -9.86 -29.32 25.31
C ASP A 635 -9.45 -28.35 26.43
N ILE A 636 -10.05 -28.49 27.59
CA ILE A 636 -9.88 -27.61 28.73
C ILE A 636 -8.96 -28.26 29.77
N GLU A 637 -7.96 -27.50 30.23
CA GLU A 637 -7.06 -27.89 31.30
C GLU A 637 -7.66 -27.58 32.66
N SER A 638 -8.26 -26.41 32.84
CA SER A 638 -8.93 -26.04 34.08
C SER A 638 -9.97 -24.94 33.83
N ILE A 639 -10.98 -24.91 34.69
CA ILE A 639 -11.98 -23.84 34.80
C ILE A 639 -12.04 -23.36 36.25
N GLU A 640 -11.91 -22.06 36.44
CA GLU A 640 -11.93 -21.40 37.74
C GLU A 640 -12.98 -20.33 37.78
N LEU A 641 -13.85 -20.29 38.80
CA LEU A 641 -14.77 -19.18 39.05
C LEU A 641 -14.15 -18.22 40.06
N VAL A 642 -13.73 -17.07 39.58
CA VAL A 642 -13.00 -16.05 40.34
C VAL A 642 -13.98 -15.03 40.94
N SER A 643 -13.78 -14.68 42.20
CA SER A 643 -14.58 -13.72 42.97
C SER A 643 -14.41 -12.28 42.41
N PRO A 644 -15.44 -11.42 42.50
CA PRO A 644 -15.30 -10.01 42.28
C PRO A 644 -14.24 -9.31 43.16
N LEU A 645 -13.93 -9.88 44.32
CA LEU A 645 -12.94 -9.33 45.27
C LEU A 645 -11.50 -9.79 44.97
N ASP A 646 -11.30 -10.65 43.99
CA ASP A 646 -9.96 -11.06 43.57
C ASP A 646 -9.29 -9.93 42.80
N PRO A 647 -8.02 -9.57 43.09
CA PRO A 647 -7.31 -8.53 42.33
C PRO A 647 -7.28 -8.78 40.82
N ARG A 648 -7.33 -10.01 40.35
CA ARG A 648 -7.41 -10.37 38.93
C ARG A 648 -8.69 -9.82 38.26
N SER A 649 -9.79 -9.70 39.02
CA SER A 649 -11.05 -9.12 38.52
C SER A 649 -10.92 -7.67 38.12
N LEU A 650 -10.05 -6.90 38.78
CA LEU A 650 -9.71 -5.52 38.38
C LEU A 650 -8.88 -5.51 37.09
N TRP A 651 -7.90 -6.40 36.96
CA TRP A 651 -7.05 -6.47 35.76
C TRP A 651 -7.84 -6.79 34.48
N HIS A 652 -8.88 -7.62 34.63
CA HIS A 652 -9.75 -8.00 33.51
C HIS A 652 -10.97 -7.10 33.37
N ASN A 653 -11.09 -6.04 34.14
CA ASN A 653 -12.32 -5.20 34.20
C ASN A 653 -13.59 -6.07 34.35
N ALA A 654 -13.52 -7.01 35.27
CA ALA A 654 -14.55 -8.02 35.51
C ALA A 654 -15.22 -7.80 36.90
N GLY A 655 -15.89 -6.66 37.09
CA GLY A 655 -16.43 -6.21 38.37
C GLY A 655 -17.38 -7.17 39.07
N TYR A 656 -17.97 -8.12 38.34
CA TYR A 656 -18.84 -9.17 38.87
C TYR A 656 -18.14 -10.53 38.99
N GLY A 657 -16.80 -10.57 38.83
CA GLY A 657 -16.02 -11.81 38.78
C GLY A 657 -15.97 -12.41 37.38
N PHE A 658 -15.23 -13.48 37.21
CA PHE A 658 -15.05 -14.09 35.91
C PHE A 658 -14.80 -15.59 36.00
N PHE A 659 -15.10 -16.32 34.93
CA PHE A 659 -14.59 -17.65 34.67
C PHE A 659 -13.23 -17.57 33.99
N ASP A 660 -12.18 -18.09 34.64
CA ASP A 660 -10.87 -18.27 34.04
C ASP A 660 -10.77 -19.70 33.47
N ILE A 661 -10.75 -19.76 32.13
CA ILE A 661 -10.71 -21.01 31.37
C ILE A 661 -9.31 -21.16 30.81
N LYS A 662 -8.60 -22.22 31.22
CA LYS A 662 -7.30 -22.56 30.64
C LYS A 662 -7.45 -23.75 29.69
N MET A 663 -7.01 -23.54 28.46
CA MET A 663 -6.99 -24.59 27.46
C MET A 663 -5.80 -25.52 27.65
N ARG A 664 -5.95 -26.78 27.29
CA ARG A 664 -4.85 -27.77 27.33
C ARG A 664 -3.78 -27.39 26.31
N THR A 665 -2.54 -27.33 26.79
CA THR A 665 -1.37 -27.12 25.92
C THR A 665 -1.04 -28.35 25.07
N THR A 666 -1.64 -29.49 25.34
CA THR A 666 -1.47 -30.76 24.61
C THR A 666 -2.58 -31.06 23.63
N VAL A 667 -3.59 -30.18 23.51
CA VAL A 667 -4.61 -30.32 22.44
C VAL A 667 -3.93 -30.12 21.10
N ARG A 668 -4.21 -31.01 20.18
CA ARG A 668 -3.62 -31.14 18.83
C ARG A 668 -4.01 -30.00 17.89
N THR A 669 -4.43 -28.86 18.39
CA THR A 669 -4.57 -27.61 17.63
C THR A 669 -3.19 -27.00 17.52
N THR A 670 -2.54 -27.18 16.40
CA THR A 670 -1.29 -26.48 16.11
C THR A 670 -1.63 -24.99 16.00
N PRO A 671 -1.10 -24.12 16.87
CA PRO A 671 -1.29 -22.69 16.65
C PRO A 671 -0.63 -22.34 15.34
N VAL A 672 -1.38 -21.73 14.46
CA VAL A 672 -0.85 -21.21 13.19
C VAL A 672 -0.47 -19.78 13.41
N VAL A 673 0.79 -19.45 13.14
CA VAL A 673 1.23 -18.06 13.06
C VAL A 673 0.77 -17.55 11.71
N SER A 674 -0.15 -16.61 11.70
CA SER A 674 -0.66 -16.00 10.50
C SER A 674 -0.17 -14.56 10.37
N ASN A 675 -0.01 -14.09 9.13
CA ASN A 675 0.33 -12.72 8.81
C ASN A 675 -0.88 -11.80 9.06
N GLY A 676 -0.98 -11.30 10.27
CA GLY A 676 -1.97 -10.30 10.65
C GLY A 676 -1.54 -8.88 10.25
N VAL A 677 -2.33 -7.91 10.65
CA VAL A 677 -2.03 -6.49 10.44
C VAL A 677 -1.11 -5.95 11.53
N THR A 678 -0.22 -5.05 11.15
CA THR A 678 0.53 -4.26 12.12
C THR A 678 -0.42 -3.24 12.74
N ILE A 679 -0.55 -3.26 14.07
CA ILE A 679 -1.33 -2.24 14.79
C ILE A 679 -0.66 -0.88 14.59
N GLN A 680 -1.45 0.10 14.16
CA GLN A 680 -1.02 1.49 14.15
C GLN A 680 -0.97 2.00 15.61
N PRO A 681 0.05 2.78 15.99
CA PRO A 681 0.07 3.40 17.31
C PRO A 681 -1.17 4.25 17.52
N LEU A 682 -1.92 3.98 18.59
CA LEU A 682 -3.11 4.75 18.96
C LEU A 682 -2.76 6.25 19.05
N GLY A 683 -3.47 7.09 18.32
CA GLY A 683 -3.40 8.55 18.39
C GLY A 683 -2.71 9.27 17.25
N ILE A 684 -2.19 8.57 16.21
CA ILE A 684 -1.48 9.23 15.10
C ILE A 684 -2.37 9.45 13.87
N ALA A 685 -3.41 8.68 13.68
CA ALA A 685 -4.25 8.79 12.50
C ALA A 685 -5.73 8.88 12.84
N THR A 686 -6.20 10.08 13.08
CA THR A 686 -7.62 10.38 12.87
C THR A 686 -7.75 11.16 11.55
N PRO A 687 -8.80 10.95 10.74
CA PRO A 687 -9.01 11.67 9.47
C PRO A 687 -8.99 13.20 9.58
N THR A 688 -9.11 13.72 10.79
CA THR A 688 -9.19 15.14 11.11
C THR A 688 -7.88 15.74 11.62
N LYS A 689 -6.81 14.93 11.81
CA LYS A 689 -5.52 15.43 12.30
C LYS A 689 -4.43 15.24 11.24
N PRO A 690 -3.68 16.31 10.91
CA PRO A 690 -2.55 16.20 10.01
C PRO A 690 -1.48 15.27 10.58
N PHE A 691 -0.82 14.48 9.72
CA PHE A 691 0.40 13.75 10.05
C PHE A 691 1.54 14.76 10.13
N ILE A 692 1.72 15.39 11.29
CA ILE A 692 2.76 16.38 11.49
C ILE A 692 3.96 15.70 12.12
N TRP A 693 5.10 15.77 11.43
CA TRP A 693 6.36 15.42 12.03
C TRP A 693 6.81 16.52 12.98
N ARG A 694 7.49 16.14 14.07
CA ARG A 694 7.96 17.12 15.07
C ARG A 694 8.90 18.12 14.40
N LEU A 695 8.81 19.37 14.81
CA LEU A 695 9.76 20.41 14.44
C LEU A 695 11.17 19.96 14.81
N PRO A 696 12.18 20.19 13.94
CA PRO A 696 13.57 19.95 14.27
C PRO A 696 13.97 20.75 15.53
N THR A 697 14.71 20.14 16.40
CA THR A 697 15.23 20.80 17.62
C THR A 697 16.63 21.36 17.43
N LYS A 698 17.33 20.94 16.38
CA LYS A 698 18.68 21.36 16.07
C LYS A 698 18.68 22.61 15.20
N ALA A 699 19.54 23.57 15.56
CA ALA A 699 19.71 24.76 14.74
C ALA A 699 20.17 24.39 13.33
N GLY A 700 19.51 24.95 12.34
CA GLY A 700 19.81 24.66 10.93
C GLY A 700 18.70 25.11 9.99
N THR A 701 18.96 24.96 8.70
CA THR A 701 17.97 25.25 7.64
C THR A 701 17.34 23.95 7.17
N TYR A 702 16.00 23.96 7.13
CA TYR A 702 15.17 22.82 6.77
C TYR A 702 14.17 23.19 5.68
N ARG A 703 13.85 22.25 4.82
CA ARG A 703 12.68 22.31 3.94
C ARG A 703 11.48 21.72 4.69
N MET A 704 10.48 22.54 4.98
CA MET A 704 9.19 22.08 5.44
C MET A 704 8.35 21.69 4.22
N ILE A 705 7.98 20.43 4.12
CA ILE A 705 7.20 19.88 3.03
C ILE A 705 5.81 19.57 3.55
N VAL A 706 4.80 20.12 2.91
CA VAL A 706 3.40 19.87 3.21
C VAL A 706 2.75 19.25 1.99
N ASP A 707 2.40 17.99 2.08
CA ASP A 707 1.60 17.29 1.09
C ASP A 707 0.15 17.22 1.58
N VAL A 708 -0.79 17.64 0.74
CA VAL A 708 -2.24 17.59 1.01
C VAL A 708 -2.92 16.78 -0.06
N VAL A 709 -3.62 15.73 0.35
CA VAL A 709 -4.45 14.90 -0.52
C VAL A 709 -5.90 15.13 -0.12
N SER A 710 -6.61 15.92 -0.91
CA SER A 710 -7.98 16.32 -0.64
C SER A 710 -9.00 15.29 -1.13
N ALA A 711 -10.18 15.27 -0.51
CA ALA A 711 -11.27 14.38 -0.90
C ALA A 711 -11.80 14.63 -2.33
N ASP A 712 -11.62 15.85 -2.84
CA ASP A 712 -11.91 16.22 -4.23
C ASP A 712 -10.79 15.82 -5.23
N ARG A 713 -9.83 15.01 -4.78
CA ARG A 713 -8.63 14.57 -5.53
C ARG A 713 -7.64 15.67 -5.90
N ASN A 714 -7.78 16.82 -5.33
CA ASN A 714 -6.79 17.87 -5.48
C ASN A 714 -5.57 17.53 -4.60
N ILE A 715 -4.43 17.23 -5.26
CA ILE A 715 -3.18 16.93 -4.60
C ILE A 715 -2.33 18.19 -4.62
N ARG A 716 -2.09 18.75 -3.44
CA ARG A 716 -1.35 19.99 -3.26
C ARG A 716 -0.02 19.70 -2.59
N HIS A 717 0.95 20.47 -2.94
CA HIS A 717 2.29 20.38 -2.39
C HIS A 717 2.83 21.79 -2.12
N VAL A 718 3.38 21.99 -0.93
CA VAL A 718 4.01 23.27 -0.55
C VAL A 718 5.36 22.98 0.08
N VAL A 719 6.40 23.65 -0.41
CA VAL A 719 7.74 23.62 0.20
C VAL A 719 8.04 25.00 0.75
N LYS A 720 8.48 25.07 2.01
CA LYS A 720 8.99 26.30 2.63
C LYS A 720 10.31 26.04 3.30
N THR A 721 11.29 26.90 3.05
CA THR A 721 12.53 26.90 3.83
C THR A 721 12.27 27.52 5.19
N ILE A 722 12.62 26.83 6.24
CA ILE A 722 12.54 27.31 7.63
C ILE A 722 13.91 27.26 8.27
N THR A 723 14.22 28.23 9.14
CA THR A 723 15.46 28.25 9.92
C THR A 723 15.11 28.04 11.38
N VAL A 724 15.62 26.96 11.96
CA VAL A 724 15.58 26.71 13.41
C VAL A 724 16.81 27.32 14.02
N LYS A 725 16.63 28.21 15.01
CA LYS A 725 17.68 28.93 15.69
C LYS A 725 18.15 28.23 16.95
#